data_9476a242c68980f6168813723583f486
#
_entry.id   9476a242c68980f6168813723583f486
#
_cell.length_a   1.000
_cell.length_b   1.000
_cell.length_c   1.000
_cell.angle_alpha   90.00
_cell.angle_beta   90.00
_cell.angle_gamma   90.00
#
_symmetry.space_group_name_H-M   'P 1'
#
loop_
_entity.id
_entity.type
_entity.pdbx_description
1 polymer ?
#
loop_
_entity_poly.entity_id
_entity_poly.type
_entity_poly.pdbx_seq_one_letter_code
_entity_poly.pdbx_strand_id
1 'polypeptide(L)'
;MSTPHHSGDHPAPETDHTHHPDHASHEHHADADTHGQAMSHDHPHSALDEDHHVHGHGEHAGHSTAMFRDRFWWSLILSIPVVIFSPMVAQLLGYQLPAFPGSTWIPPVLGTIIFVYGGTPFLKGGWKELKSRQPGMMLLIAMAITVAFVASWVTTLELGGFELDFWWELALLVTIMLLGHWLEMSALGAASSALDALAALLPDEAEKVIDGTTRTVAISDLVVDDVVLVRAGARVPADGTILDGAAEFDEAMITGESRPVFRDTGDRVVAGTVATDNTVRIRVEATGGDTALAGIQRMVADAQESSSQAQALADRAAALLFWFALISALITAVVWTIIGSPDDVVVRTVTVLVIACPHALGLAIPLVIAISSERAAKSGVLIKDRMTLERMRTIDVVLFDKTGTLTEGAHAVTGVAAAVGVTEGELLALAAAAEADSEHPVARAIVAATAAHPEASRRQIRATGFNAASGRGVRATVDGAEILVGGPNMLREFNLTTPAELTDTTSAWTGRGAGVLHIVRDGQIIGAVAVEDKIRPESRAAVKALQDRGVKVAMITGDAQQVAQAVGQDLGIDEVFAEVLPQDKDTKVTQLQDRGLSVAMVGDGVNDAPALTRADVGIAIGAGTDVAMESAGVVLASDDPRAVLSMIELSQASYRKMIQNLIWASGYNILAVPLAAGVLASIGFVLSPAVGAILMSASTIVVALNAQLLRRIDLDPARLASTESKEEHTTPTPASTAVH
;
A
#
# COMPACT_ATOMS: atom_id res chain seq x y z
N MET A 1 -30.82 -39.65 -46.55
CA MET A 1 -31.89 -39.01 -47.25
C MET A 1 -31.61 -37.52 -47.23
N SER A 2 -31.04 -37.14 -48.28
CA SER A 2 -31.40 -36.06 -49.23
C SER A 2 -31.05 -34.66 -48.77
N THR A 3 -29.92 -34.19 -49.24
CA THR A 3 -29.67 -32.79 -49.73
C THR A 3 -30.64 -32.47 -50.89
N PRO A 4 -30.79 -31.23 -51.44
CA PRO A 4 -29.71 -30.37 -51.89
C PRO A 4 -29.96 -28.84 -51.87
N HIS A 5 -28.83 -28.04 -52.04
CA HIS A 5 -28.51 -27.00 -53.05
C HIS A 5 -29.32 -25.68 -53.18
N HIS A 6 -28.66 -24.54 -53.13
CA HIS A 6 -28.18 -23.63 -54.21
C HIS A 6 -27.68 -22.32 -53.56
N SER A 7 -26.42 -21.88 -53.69
CA SER A 7 -25.66 -21.27 -54.80
C SER A 7 -26.16 -19.89 -55.27
N GLY A 8 -25.19 -19.00 -55.34
CA GLY A 8 -25.19 -17.78 -56.16
C GLY A 8 -24.74 -16.57 -55.34
N ASP A 9 -23.65 -16.04 -55.49
CA ASP A 9 -22.75 -15.46 -56.48
C ASP A 9 -22.46 -14.00 -56.17
N HIS A 10 -21.22 -13.65 -56.25
CA HIS A 10 -20.57 -12.34 -56.27
C HIS A 10 -21.06 -11.44 -57.42
N PRO A 11 -20.74 -10.13 -57.56
CA PRO A 11 -19.35 -9.61 -57.55
C PRO A 11 -19.13 -8.20 -56.95
N ALA A 12 -17.87 -7.85 -56.78
CA ALA A 12 -17.33 -6.48 -56.76
C ALA A 12 -17.18 -5.94 -58.19
N PRO A 13 -17.01 -4.62 -58.39
CA PRO A 13 -15.70 -4.09 -58.86
C PRO A 13 -15.37 -2.72 -58.24
N GLU A 14 -14.12 -2.47 -57.92
CA GLU A 14 -13.06 -1.74 -58.64
C GLU A 14 -13.39 -0.33 -59.19
N THR A 15 -12.46 0.52 -58.86
CA THR A 15 -11.62 1.54 -59.59
C THR A 15 -11.90 2.95 -59.08
N ASP A 16 -11.00 3.83 -58.91
CA ASP A 16 -9.60 4.14 -59.21
C ASP A 16 -9.44 5.67 -59.24
N HIS A 17 -8.21 6.15 -59.13
CA HIS A 17 -7.65 7.45 -59.52
C HIS A 17 -7.63 8.63 -58.51
N THR A 18 -6.47 8.80 -57.93
CA THR A 18 -5.42 9.77 -58.25
C THR A 18 -5.72 11.26 -58.18
N HIS A 19 -5.00 11.99 -57.34
CA HIS A 19 -4.03 13.01 -57.77
C HIS A 19 -3.41 13.78 -56.61
N HIS A 20 -2.10 13.71 -56.51
CA HIS A 20 -1.22 14.79 -56.06
C HIS A 20 -1.15 15.87 -57.16
N PRO A 21 -0.65 17.12 -56.97
CA PRO A 21 0.67 17.43 -56.40
C PRO A 21 0.81 18.81 -55.69
N ASP A 22 1.89 18.91 -54.91
CA ASP A 22 3.07 19.81 -54.97
C ASP A 22 3.02 21.31 -54.65
N HIS A 23 4.09 21.69 -53.96
CA HIS A 23 4.85 22.96 -53.91
C HIS A 23 4.30 24.10 -53.03
N ALA A 24 5.10 24.85 -52.29
CA ALA A 24 6.51 25.12 -52.27
C ALA A 24 6.89 25.91 -50.97
N SER A 25 8.08 25.67 -50.53
CA SER A 25 9.06 26.48 -49.81
C SER A 25 8.92 28.01 -49.91
N HIS A 26 9.24 28.71 -48.82
CA HIS A 26 10.14 29.86 -48.84
C HIS A 26 10.83 30.10 -47.50
N GLU A 27 12.15 30.12 -47.60
CA GLU A 27 13.15 30.61 -46.65
C GLU A 27 13.19 32.15 -46.63
N HIS A 28 13.96 32.61 -45.65
CA HIS A 28 14.73 33.88 -45.51
C HIS A 28 14.20 34.83 -44.45
N HIS A 29 14.93 35.54 -43.63
CA HIS A 29 16.33 35.77 -43.39
C HIS A 29 16.50 36.43 -42.01
N ALA A 30 17.68 36.31 -41.48
CA ALA A 30 18.24 36.99 -40.33
C ALA A 30 18.25 38.53 -40.52
N ASP A 31 18.25 39.25 -39.38
CA ASP A 31 19.37 40.14 -39.08
C ASP A 31 19.31 40.72 -37.63
N ALA A 32 20.49 40.94 -37.12
CA ALA A 32 20.92 41.46 -35.86
C ALA A 32 20.62 42.97 -35.67
N ASP A 33 20.53 43.44 -34.43
CA ASP A 33 21.53 44.32 -33.81
C ASP A 33 21.05 45.01 -32.50
N THR A 34 21.86 44.80 -31.46
CA THR A 34 22.45 45.72 -30.46
C THR A 34 21.66 46.85 -29.77
N HIS A 35 22.03 46.93 -28.49
CA HIS A 35 22.11 47.99 -27.46
C HIS A 35 21.08 47.83 -26.31
N GLY A 36 21.41 47.40 -25.15
CA GLY A 36 22.27 48.01 -24.10
C GLY A 36 21.58 49.14 -23.35
N GLN A 37 21.11 48.85 -22.13
CA GLN A 37 21.30 49.74 -20.96
C GLN A 37 20.67 49.13 -19.69
N ALA A 38 21.47 49.06 -18.65
CA ALA A 38 21.11 48.73 -17.29
C ALA A 38 20.25 49.82 -16.66
N MET A 39 19.18 49.44 -15.93
CA MET A 39 18.68 50.20 -14.80
C MET A 39 18.11 49.27 -13.76
N SER A 40 18.69 49.32 -12.58
CA SER A 40 18.23 48.80 -11.32
C SER A 40 16.92 49.41 -10.89
N HIS A 41 15.94 48.63 -10.51
CA HIS A 41 14.90 49.05 -9.57
C HIS A 41 14.51 47.87 -8.67
N ASP A 42 14.73 48.08 -7.39
CA ASP A 42 14.15 47.38 -6.28
C ASP A 42 12.62 47.31 -6.39
N HIS A 43 12.07 46.13 -6.27
CA HIS A 43 10.68 45.95 -5.82
C HIS A 43 10.52 44.68 -4.97
N PRO A 44 9.63 44.71 -3.99
CA PRO A 44 9.60 43.75 -2.89
C PRO A 44 8.92 42.43 -3.27
N HIS A 45 9.38 41.38 -2.59
CA HIS A 45 8.81 40.05 -2.63
C HIS A 45 7.30 40.05 -2.34
N SER A 46 6.50 39.79 -3.35
CA SER A 46 5.15 39.23 -3.17
C SER A 46 5.20 37.76 -3.45
N ALA A 47 4.96 36.96 -2.40
CA ALA A 47 4.74 35.55 -2.48
C ALA A 47 3.56 35.27 -3.43
N LEU A 48 3.82 34.64 -4.53
CA LEU A 48 2.79 34.01 -5.35
C LEU A 48 2.62 32.57 -4.81
N ASP A 49 1.52 32.36 -4.10
CA ASP A 49 0.97 31.05 -3.84
C ASP A 49 0.65 30.41 -5.20
N GLU A 50 1.46 29.48 -5.64
CA GLU A 50 1.07 28.54 -6.68
C GLU A 50 0.11 27.52 -6.08
N ASP A 51 -1.18 27.79 -6.24
CA ASP A 51 -2.25 26.82 -6.04
C ASP A 51 -2.08 25.65 -7.03
N HIS A 52 -1.41 24.61 -6.60
CA HIS A 52 -1.54 23.31 -7.23
C HIS A 52 -2.94 22.78 -6.96
N HIS A 53 -3.84 22.96 -7.93
CA HIS A 53 -5.16 22.33 -7.96
C HIS A 53 -5.00 20.81 -8.08
N VAL A 54 -4.91 20.14 -6.94
CA VAL A 54 -5.12 18.72 -6.82
C VAL A 54 -6.63 18.48 -6.94
N HIS A 55 -7.06 17.88 -8.03
CA HIS A 55 -8.45 17.44 -8.22
C HIS A 55 -8.70 16.16 -7.42
N GLY A 56 -8.86 16.29 -6.09
CA GLY A 56 -9.38 15.22 -5.24
C GLY A 56 -10.91 15.23 -5.29
N HIS A 57 -11.52 14.19 -5.83
CA HIS A 57 -12.95 13.91 -5.69
C HIS A 57 -13.23 13.32 -4.30
N GLY A 58 -13.11 14.15 -3.24
CA GLY A 58 -13.56 13.83 -1.89
C GLY A 58 -14.49 14.93 -1.40
N GLU A 59 -15.58 14.58 -0.72
CA GLU A 59 -16.56 15.50 -0.11
C GLU A 59 -15.92 16.55 0.82
N HIS A 60 -14.64 16.40 1.15
CA HIS A 60 -13.87 17.22 2.09
C HIS A 60 -12.82 18.13 1.46
N ALA A 61 -12.69 18.16 0.14
CA ALA A 61 -11.75 19.04 -0.56
C ALA A 61 -12.09 20.53 -0.30
N GLY A 62 -11.28 21.21 0.51
CA GLY A 62 -11.42 22.65 0.83
C GLY A 62 -11.65 22.99 2.31
N HIS A 63 -11.67 22.01 3.23
CA HIS A 63 -11.87 22.25 4.66
C HIS A 63 -10.59 21.88 5.47
N SER A 64 -9.85 22.88 5.96
CA SER A 64 -8.69 22.63 6.82
C SER A 64 -9.11 22.26 8.25
N THR A 65 -8.38 21.34 8.90
CA THR A 65 -8.55 20.97 10.31
C THR A 65 -8.55 22.20 11.24
N ALA A 66 -7.67 23.17 10.93
CA ALA A 66 -7.56 24.43 11.67
C ALA A 66 -8.85 25.27 11.63
N MET A 67 -9.55 25.31 10.48
CA MET A 67 -10.80 26.04 10.32
C MET A 67 -11.89 25.52 11.25
N PHE A 68 -12.07 24.18 11.37
CA PHE A 68 -13.08 23.60 12.26
C PHE A 68 -12.69 23.78 13.73
N ARG A 69 -11.41 23.64 14.08
CA ARG A 69 -10.89 23.89 15.44
C ARG A 69 -11.17 25.32 15.89
N ASP A 70 -10.82 26.29 15.08
CA ASP A 70 -10.95 27.71 15.43
C ASP A 70 -12.43 28.12 15.53
N ARG A 71 -13.29 27.62 14.62
CA ARG A 71 -14.73 27.83 14.69
C ARG A 71 -15.36 27.16 15.90
N PHE A 72 -14.90 25.96 16.27
CA PHE A 72 -15.36 25.26 17.47
C PHE A 72 -15.09 26.08 18.73
N TRP A 73 -13.85 26.56 18.93
CA TRP A 73 -13.51 27.30 20.13
C TRP A 73 -14.27 28.62 20.23
N TRP A 74 -14.42 29.36 19.16
CA TRP A 74 -15.23 30.58 19.16
C TRP A 74 -16.71 30.30 19.39
N SER A 75 -17.28 29.28 18.76
CA SER A 75 -18.67 28.90 18.98
C SER A 75 -18.90 28.43 20.42
N LEU A 76 -17.96 27.68 21.01
CA LEU A 76 -18.02 27.24 22.40
C LEU A 76 -18.03 28.43 23.37
N ILE A 77 -17.12 29.40 23.18
CA ILE A 77 -17.06 30.60 24.02
C ILE A 77 -18.39 31.40 23.94
N LEU A 78 -18.93 31.55 22.73
CA LEU A 78 -20.19 32.26 22.51
C LEU A 78 -21.41 31.47 23.01
N SER A 79 -21.34 30.14 23.05
CA SER A 79 -22.43 29.29 23.56
C SER A 79 -22.58 29.40 25.07
N ILE A 80 -21.52 29.68 25.84
CA ILE A 80 -21.55 29.78 27.28
C ILE A 80 -22.60 30.83 27.74
N PRO A 81 -22.56 32.10 27.30
CA PRO A 81 -23.58 33.07 27.72
C PRO A 81 -24.95 32.71 27.13
N VAL A 82 -25.09 32.11 25.95
CA VAL A 82 -26.39 31.68 25.42
C VAL A 82 -27.03 30.67 26.36
N VAL A 83 -26.27 29.68 26.87
CA VAL A 83 -26.75 28.66 27.80
C VAL A 83 -27.07 29.28 29.17
N ILE A 84 -26.24 30.19 29.70
CA ILE A 84 -26.47 30.84 31.01
C ILE A 84 -27.75 31.71 31.01
N PHE A 85 -28.03 32.36 29.88
CA PHE A 85 -29.24 33.21 29.77
C PHE A 85 -30.49 32.47 29.26
N SER A 86 -30.44 31.13 29.11
CA SER A 86 -31.61 30.30 28.77
C SER A 86 -32.52 30.12 29.95
N PRO A 87 -33.81 30.47 29.87
CA PRO A 87 -34.80 30.22 30.89
C PRO A 87 -34.95 28.75 31.28
N MET A 88 -34.88 27.86 30.28
CA MET A 88 -34.99 26.43 30.47
C MET A 88 -33.80 25.85 31.25
N VAL A 89 -32.58 26.29 30.94
CA VAL A 89 -31.37 25.86 31.66
C VAL A 89 -31.36 26.39 33.09
N ALA A 90 -31.78 27.64 33.30
CA ALA A 90 -31.89 28.23 34.61
C ALA A 90 -32.88 27.47 35.50
N GLN A 91 -34.02 27.08 34.93
CA GLN A 91 -35.02 26.27 35.64
C GLN A 91 -34.50 24.87 35.98
N LEU A 92 -33.79 24.23 35.05
CA LEU A 92 -33.19 22.90 35.22
C LEU A 92 -32.13 22.87 36.31
N LEU A 93 -31.28 23.91 36.36
CA LEU A 93 -30.16 24.02 37.31
C LEU A 93 -30.50 24.77 38.59
N GLY A 94 -31.72 25.32 38.70
CA GLY A 94 -32.23 25.96 39.90
C GLY A 94 -31.60 27.33 40.22
N TYR A 95 -31.09 28.07 39.21
CA TYR A 95 -30.56 29.43 39.41
C TYR A 95 -31.49 30.50 38.86
N GLN A 96 -31.35 31.70 39.38
CA GLN A 96 -32.11 32.87 38.88
C GLN A 96 -31.36 33.51 37.72
N LEU A 97 -32.10 33.82 36.65
CA LEU A 97 -31.52 34.50 35.49
C LEU A 97 -31.02 35.89 35.88
N PRO A 98 -29.84 36.29 35.46
CA PRO A 98 -29.36 37.66 35.61
C PRO A 98 -30.25 38.62 34.82
N ALA A 99 -31.07 39.43 35.53
CA ALA A 99 -31.98 40.37 34.89
C ALA A 99 -31.42 41.78 34.87
N PHE A 100 -31.14 42.25 33.66
CA PHE A 100 -30.73 43.65 33.36
C PHE A 100 -31.33 44.07 31.99
N PRO A 101 -31.46 45.36 31.70
CA PRO A 101 -32.01 45.83 30.43
C PRO A 101 -31.27 45.22 29.25
N GLY A 102 -31.97 44.53 28.38
CA GLY A 102 -31.41 43.88 27.18
C GLY A 102 -30.89 42.41 27.37
N SER A 103 -30.95 41.84 28.57
CA SER A 103 -30.52 40.45 28.83
C SER A 103 -31.24 39.41 27.95
N THR A 104 -32.52 39.66 27.61
CA THR A 104 -33.32 38.80 26.71
C THR A 104 -32.81 38.74 25.26
N TRP A 105 -32.03 39.70 24.85
CA TRP A 105 -31.46 39.74 23.51
C TRP A 105 -30.10 39.01 23.41
N ILE A 106 -29.49 38.60 24.51
CA ILE A 106 -28.22 37.89 24.53
C ILE A 106 -28.31 36.57 23.74
N PRO A 107 -29.24 35.64 24.02
CA PRO A 107 -29.37 34.41 23.26
C PRO A 107 -29.65 34.62 21.77
N PRO A 108 -30.60 35.48 21.33
CA PRO A 108 -30.87 35.74 19.93
C PRO A 108 -29.67 36.30 19.16
N VAL A 109 -28.96 37.26 19.73
CA VAL A 109 -27.77 37.90 19.04
C VAL A 109 -26.62 36.92 18.96
N LEU A 110 -26.24 36.32 20.07
CA LEU A 110 -25.10 35.38 20.07
C LEU A 110 -25.42 34.09 19.31
N GLY A 111 -26.65 33.56 19.42
CA GLY A 111 -27.11 32.40 18.65
C GLY A 111 -27.11 32.66 17.15
N THR A 112 -27.47 33.87 16.73
CA THR A 112 -27.35 34.28 15.31
C THR A 112 -25.87 34.34 14.85
N ILE A 113 -24.99 34.85 15.71
CA ILE A 113 -23.54 34.86 15.39
C ILE A 113 -23.01 33.40 15.26
N ILE A 114 -23.39 32.52 16.19
CA ILE A 114 -23.00 31.11 16.12
C ILE A 114 -23.54 30.45 14.86
N PHE A 115 -24.80 30.69 14.50
CA PHE A 115 -25.40 30.13 13.28
C PHE A 115 -24.67 30.60 12.01
N VAL A 116 -24.41 31.92 11.91
CA VAL A 116 -23.75 32.50 10.73
C VAL A 116 -22.27 32.12 10.68
N TYR A 117 -21.54 32.27 11.78
CA TYR A 117 -20.09 31.99 11.81
C TYR A 117 -19.78 30.50 11.92
N GLY A 118 -20.33 29.83 12.92
CA GLY A 118 -20.12 28.39 13.18
C GLY A 118 -20.85 27.51 12.17
N GLY A 119 -22.07 27.88 11.78
CA GLY A 119 -22.89 27.11 10.85
C GLY A 119 -22.47 27.20 9.37
N THR A 120 -21.67 28.22 8.99
CA THR A 120 -21.28 28.47 7.59
C THR A 120 -20.70 27.24 6.85
N PRO A 121 -19.81 26.41 7.43
CA PRO A 121 -19.28 25.22 6.71
C PRO A 121 -20.42 24.27 6.33
N PHE A 122 -21.35 24.02 7.23
CA PHE A 122 -22.50 23.13 7.02
C PHE A 122 -23.47 23.70 5.99
N LEU A 123 -23.77 25.00 6.07
CA LEU A 123 -24.67 25.69 5.11
C LEU A 123 -24.09 25.67 3.69
N LYS A 124 -22.79 25.97 3.54
CA LYS A 124 -22.10 25.93 2.23
C LYS A 124 -22.00 24.51 1.70
N GLY A 125 -21.64 23.53 2.54
CA GLY A 125 -21.59 22.12 2.15
C GLY A 125 -22.95 21.62 1.73
N GLY A 126 -23.99 21.84 2.54
CA GLY A 126 -25.36 21.45 2.21
C GLY A 126 -25.89 22.08 0.92
N TRP A 127 -25.55 23.36 0.66
CA TRP A 127 -25.89 24.00 -0.61
C TRP A 127 -25.19 23.35 -1.80
N LYS A 128 -23.91 22.95 -1.67
CA LYS A 128 -23.14 22.23 -2.69
C LYS A 128 -23.77 20.87 -2.98
N GLU A 129 -24.11 20.08 -1.94
CA GLU A 129 -24.76 18.79 -2.05
C GLU A 129 -26.15 18.91 -2.73
N LEU A 130 -26.93 19.92 -2.38
CA LEU A 130 -28.24 20.18 -2.99
C LEU A 130 -28.09 20.52 -4.48
N LYS A 131 -27.11 21.35 -4.85
CA LYS A 131 -26.83 21.75 -6.22
C LYS A 131 -26.34 20.59 -7.09
N SER A 132 -25.50 19.71 -6.52
CA SER A 132 -24.99 18.51 -7.21
C SER A 132 -26.02 17.37 -7.29
N ARG A 133 -27.16 17.50 -6.62
CA ARG A 133 -28.21 16.46 -6.48
C ARG A 133 -27.67 15.17 -5.83
N GLN A 134 -26.64 15.31 -5.04
CA GLN A 134 -26.07 14.22 -4.24
C GLN A 134 -26.28 14.57 -2.75
N PRO A 135 -27.48 14.28 -2.20
CA PRO A 135 -27.79 14.62 -0.83
C PRO A 135 -26.93 13.79 0.13
N GLY A 136 -26.26 14.47 1.04
CA GLY A 136 -25.35 13.88 2.00
C GLY A 136 -25.54 14.44 3.42
N MET A 137 -24.51 14.28 4.22
CA MET A 137 -24.46 14.63 5.62
C MET A 137 -24.56 16.15 5.85
N MET A 138 -23.88 16.97 5.03
CA MET A 138 -23.87 18.42 5.20
C MET A 138 -25.25 19.02 4.98
N LEU A 139 -26.05 18.47 4.06
CA LEU A 139 -27.42 18.93 3.81
C LEU A 139 -28.34 18.64 4.99
N LEU A 140 -28.24 17.46 5.65
CA LEU A 140 -29.02 17.15 6.84
C LEU A 140 -28.70 18.09 7.99
N ILE A 141 -27.42 18.37 8.25
CA ILE A 141 -26.98 19.30 9.28
C ILE A 141 -27.51 20.72 8.97
N ALA A 142 -27.31 21.16 7.70
CA ALA A 142 -27.80 22.49 7.26
C ALA A 142 -29.31 22.64 7.45
N MET A 143 -30.09 21.60 7.15
CA MET A 143 -31.54 21.57 7.38
C MET A 143 -31.87 21.67 8.88
N ALA A 144 -31.23 20.85 9.71
CA ALA A 144 -31.48 20.83 11.15
C ALA A 144 -31.18 22.19 11.82
N ILE A 145 -29.98 22.77 11.55
CA ILE A 145 -29.59 24.06 12.14
C ILE A 145 -30.46 25.20 11.56
N THR A 146 -30.91 25.13 10.31
CA THR A 146 -31.80 26.15 9.71
C THR A 146 -33.17 26.10 10.32
N VAL A 147 -33.75 24.90 10.51
CA VAL A 147 -35.07 24.75 11.19
C VAL A 147 -34.98 25.27 12.61
N ALA A 148 -33.94 24.90 13.36
CA ALA A 148 -33.70 25.37 14.73
C ALA A 148 -33.56 26.89 14.79
N PHE A 149 -32.80 27.50 13.86
CA PHE A 149 -32.62 28.95 13.77
C PHE A 149 -33.91 29.72 13.47
N VAL A 150 -34.68 29.25 12.49
CA VAL A 150 -35.95 29.85 12.11
C VAL A 150 -36.93 29.75 13.29
N ALA A 151 -37.04 28.59 13.93
CA ALA A 151 -37.90 28.39 15.08
C ALA A 151 -37.53 29.31 16.25
N SER A 152 -36.23 29.47 16.54
CA SER A 152 -35.71 30.36 17.58
C SER A 152 -36.12 31.83 17.35
N TRP A 153 -36.03 32.31 16.09
CA TRP A 153 -36.46 33.65 15.72
C TRP A 153 -37.97 33.82 15.77
N VAL A 154 -38.76 32.81 15.31
CA VAL A 154 -40.25 32.84 15.41
C VAL A 154 -40.70 33.00 16.84
N THR A 155 -40.07 32.27 17.77
CA THR A 155 -40.33 32.42 19.21
C THR A 155 -39.89 33.77 19.76
N THR A 156 -38.68 34.25 19.43
CA THR A 156 -38.16 35.54 19.89
C THR A 156 -39.05 36.73 19.44
N LEU A 157 -39.66 36.61 18.28
CA LEU A 157 -40.56 37.63 17.72
C LEU A 157 -42.03 37.40 18.14
N GLU A 158 -42.33 36.45 19.01
CA GLU A 158 -43.66 36.08 19.50
C GLU A 158 -44.66 35.75 18.36
N LEU A 159 -44.15 35.19 17.27
CA LEU A 159 -44.95 34.83 16.10
C LEU A 159 -45.55 33.40 16.29
N GLY A 160 -46.86 33.23 16.13
CA GLY A 160 -47.50 31.90 16.03
C GLY A 160 -47.70 31.15 17.32
N GLY A 161 -47.50 31.76 18.48
CA GLY A 161 -47.79 31.13 19.81
C GLY A 161 -46.81 30.05 20.24
N PHE A 162 -45.56 30.10 19.74
CA PHE A 162 -44.48 29.24 20.17
C PHE A 162 -43.85 29.75 21.48
N GLU A 163 -43.59 28.82 22.43
CA GLU A 163 -42.94 29.10 23.72
C GLU A 163 -41.54 28.43 23.80
N LEU A 164 -40.92 28.11 22.68
CA LEU A 164 -39.66 27.40 22.60
C LEU A 164 -38.46 28.29 22.99
N ASP A 165 -37.72 27.93 24.03
CA ASP A 165 -36.38 28.45 24.29
C ASP A 165 -35.35 27.58 23.55
N PHE A 166 -35.17 27.82 22.27
CA PHE A 166 -34.36 26.93 21.39
C PHE A 166 -32.96 27.47 21.06
N TRP A 167 -32.61 28.68 21.51
CA TRP A 167 -31.30 29.30 21.25
C TRP A 167 -30.13 28.50 21.83
N TRP A 168 -30.30 27.99 23.07
CA TRP A 168 -29.23 27.23 23.71
C TRP A 168 -29.02 25.87 23.04
N GLU A 169 -30.06 25.21 22.57
CA GLU A 169 -29.97 23.96 21.81
C GLU A 169 -29.30 24.17 20.44
N LEU A 170 -29.66 25.23 19.70
CA LEU A 170 -29.03 25.61 18.47
C LEU A 170 -27.52 25.88 18.67
N ALA A 171 -27.16 26.63 19.71
CA ALA A 171 -25.78 26.96 20.02
C ALA A 171 -24.94 25.70 20.32
N LEU A 172 -25.48 24.80 21.17
CA LEU A 172 -24.82 23.53 21.47
C LEU A 172 -24.75 22.61 20.23
N LEU A 173 -25.83 22.54 19.45
CA LEU A 173 -25.87 21.73 18.25
C LEU A 173 -24.76 22.13 17.30
N VAL A 174 -24.65 23.42 16.92
CA VAL A 174 -23.60 23.91 16.02
C VAL A 174 -22.21 23.66 16.61
N THR A 175 -22.03 23.88 17.91
CA THR A 175 -20.74 23.70 18.59
C THR A 175 -20.32 22.22 18.62
N ILE A 176 -21.23 21.30 18.94
CA ILE A 176 -20.96 19.87 18.98
C ILE A 176 -20.68 19.32 17.56
N MET A 177 -21.41 19.82 16.57
CA MET A 177 -21.17 19.45 15.16
C MET A 177 -19.79 19.89 14.69
N LEU A 178 -19.36 21.09 15.05
CA LEU A 178 -17.98 21.56 14.77
C LEU A 178 -16.94 20.69 15.47
N LEU A 179 -17.17 20.28 16.72
CA LEU A 179 -16.30 19.35 17.44
C LEU A 179 -16.19 18.01 16.71
N GLY A 180 -17.34 17.45 16.32
CA GLY A 180 -17.39 16.18 15.58
C GLY A 180 -16.55 16.21 14.31
N HIS A 181 -16.74 17.25 13.48
CA HIS A 181 -15.96 17.44 12.25
C HIS A 181 -14.47 17.71 12.49
N TRP A 182 -14.15 18.48 13.54
CA TRP A 182 -12.75 18.69 13.92
C TRP A 182 -12.07 17.37 14.31
N LEU A 183 -12.72 16.52 15.12
CA LEU A 183 -12.20 15.21 15.52
C LEU A 183 -12.05 14.28 14.29
N GLU A 184 -13.03 14.29 13.39
CA GLU A 184 -13.00 13.55 12.14
C GLU A 184 -11.79 13.94 11.28
N MET A 185 -11.64 15.24 10.97
CA MET A 185 -10.53 15.74 10.17
C MET A 185 -9.17 15.54 10.85
N SER A 186 -9.10 15.62 12.17
CA SER A 186 -7.91 15.34 12.95
C SER A 186 -7.51 13.86 12.88
N ALA A 187 -8.49 12.95 12.93
CA ALA A 187 -8.25 11.51 12.84
C ALA A 187 -7.73 11.12 11.44
N LEU A 188 -8.32 11.69 10.40
CA LEU A 188 -7.85 11.51 9.02
C LEU A 188 -6.44 12.09 8.82
N GLY A 189 -6.20 13.32 9.29
CA GLY A 189 -4.89 13.97 9.20
C GLY A 189 -3.80 13.22 9.96
N ALA A 190 -4.09 12.69 11.15
CA ALA A 190 -3.14 11.87 11.91
C ALA A 190 -2.77 10.55 11.22
N ALA A 191 -3.68 9.98 10.42
CA ALA A 191 -3.41 8.79 9.64
C ALA A 191 -2.59 9.11 8.37
N SER A 192 -2.73 10.32 7.80
CA SER A 192 -1.97 10.77 6.62
C SER A 192 -0.56 11.28 6.99
N SER A 193 -0.35 11.81 8.21
CA SER A 193 0.95 12.33 8.65
C SER A 193 2.05 11.27 8.79
N ALA A 194 1.72 9.99 8.74
CA ALA A 194 2.71 8.91 8.70
C ALA A 194 3.51 8.91 7.38
N LEU A 195 2.95 9.43 6.29
CA LEU A 195 3.66 9.64 5.02
C LEU A 195 4.67 10.79 5.11
N ASP A 196 4.30 11.88 5.82
CA ASP A 196 5.22 12.98 6.09
C ASP A 196 6.43 12.53 6.93
N ALA A 197 6.22 11.51 7.81
CA ALA A 197 7.30 10.92 8.58
C ALA A 197 8.30 10.13 7.71
N LEU A 198 7.87 9.54 6.58
CA LEU A 198 8.78 8.92 5.61
C LEU A 198 9.58 9.99 4.85
N ALA A 199 8.97 11.13 4.51
CA ALA A 199 9.68 12.25 3.89
C ALA A 199 10.77 12.83 4.81
N ALA A 200 10.52 12.87 6.13
CA ALA A 200 11.48 13.35 7.13
C ALA A 200 12.69 12.41 7.34
N LEU A 201 12.75 11.27 6.64
CA LEU A 201 13.89 10.35 6.70
C LEU A 201 15.07 10.81 5.84
N LEU A 202 14.85 11.67 4.85
CA LEU A 202 15.96 12.21 4.07
C LEU A 202 16.71 13.25 4.90
N PRO A 203 18.05 13.27 4.86
CA PRO A 203 18.82 14.37 5.46
C PRO A 203 18.62 15.63 4.62
N ASP A 204 18.82 16.82 5.21
CA ASP A 204 18.71 18.09 4.49
C ASP A 204 19.94 18.38 3.61
N GLU A 205 21.07 17.77 3.95
CA GLU A 205 22.38 18.01 3.34
C GLU A 205 23.10 16.71 3.03
N ALA A 206 23.98 16.74 2.03
CA ALA A 206 24.85 15.64 1.61
C ALA A 206 26.31 16.07 1.47
N GLU A 207 27.25 15.16 1.74
CA GLU A 207 28.68 15.37 1.53
C GLU A 207 29.07 14.94 0.09
N LYS A 208 29.07 15.90 -0.86
CA LYS A 208 29.49 15.67 -2.25
C LYS A 208 31.01 15.68 -2.37
N VAL A 209 31.57 14.72 -3.09
CA VAL A 209 33.00 14.64 -3.39
C VAL A 209 33.30 15.38 -4.68
N ILE A 210 34.12 16.44 -4.60
CA ILE A 210 34.55 17.24 -5.74
C ILE A 210 36.08 17.31 -5.72
N ASP A 211 36.73 16.87 -6.79
CA ASP A 211 38.21 16.86 -6.92
C ASP A 211 38.93 16.25 -5.71
N GLY A 212 38.37 15.15 -5.16
CA GLY A 212 38.93 14.43 -4.01
C GLY A 212 38.71 15.09 -2.65
N THR A 213 38.00 16.22 -2.58
CA THR A 213 37.60 16.90 -1.35
C THR A 213 36.10 16.80 -1.13
N THR A 214 35.65 16.67 0.12
CA THR A 214 34.23 16.66 0.47
C THR A 214 33.70 18.07 0.71
N ARG A 215 32.54 18.36 0.13
CA ARG A 215 31.80 19.61 0.34
C ARG A 215 30.35 19.30 0.71
N THR A 216 29.85 19.92 1.76
CA THR A 216 28.43 19.84 2.13
C THR A 216 27.61 20.66 1.12
N VAL A 217 26.57 20.04 0.56
CA VAL A 217 25.61 20.61 -0.38
C VAL A 217 24.20 20.27 0.06
N ALA A 218 23.21 21.07 -0.30
CA ALA A 218 21.82 20.69 -0.09
C ALA A 218 21.47 19.48 -0.97
N ILE A 219 20.58 18.61 -0.48
CA ILE A 219 20.13 17.43 -1.29
C ILE A 219 19.53 17.88 -2.61
N SER A 220 18.82 19.00 -2.67
CA SER A 220 18.26 19.58 -3.90
C SER A 220 19.31 19.89 -4.98
N ASP A 221 20.57 20.02 -4.59
CA ASP A 221 21.68 20.37 -5.50
C ASP A 221 22.44 19.14 -5.99
N LEU A 222 22.01 17.93 -5.55
CA LEU A 222 22.55 16.68 -6.09
C LEU A 222 21.99 16.40 -7.47
N VAL A 223 22.87 15.91 -8.35
CA VAL A 223 22.50 15.45 -9.69
C VAL A 223 23.00 14.01 -9.91
N VAL A 224 22.42 13.32 -10.87
CA VAL A 224 22.86 12.00 -11.29
C VAL A 224 24.33 12.03 -11.67
N ASP A 225 25.07 10.97 -11.37
CA ASP A 225 26.52 10.80 -11.50
C ASP A 225 27.37 11.55 -10.45
N ASP A 226 26.78 12.31 -9.52
CA ASP A 226 27.53 12.85 -8.41
C ASP A 226 28.05 11.73 -7.49
N VAL A 227 29.22 11.97 -6.90
CA VAL A 227 29.76 11.07 -5.89
C VAL A 227 29.52 11.68 -4.51
N VAL A 228 28.86 10.95 -3.63
CA VAL A 228 28.59 11.35 -2.26
C VAL A 228 29.28 10.43 -1.25
N LEU A 229 29.76 11.01 -0.15
CA LEU A 229 30.35 10.28 0.96
C LEU A 229 29.26 10.05 2.03
N VAL A 230 29.01 8.80 2.36
CA VAL A 230 28.10 8.42 3.46
C VAL A 230 28.93 7.83 4.58
N ARG A 231 28.93 8.51 5.72
CA ARG A 231 29.70 8.09 6.91
C ARG A 231 28.92 7.07 7.74
N ALA A 232 29.64 6.27 8.52
CA ALA A 232 29.02 5.42 9.53
C ALA A 232 28.05 6.22 10.42
N GLY A 233 26.81 5.72 10.58
CA GLY A 233 25.71 6.38 11.26
C GLY A 233 24.97 7.44 10.44
N ALA A 234 25.41 7.75 9.22
CA ALA A 234 24.75 8.72 8.34
C ALA A 234 23.70 8.05 7.43
N ARG A 235 22.70 8.84 7.04
CA ARG A 235 21.68 8.43 6.06
C ARG A 235 22.17 8.62 4.65
N VAL A 236 21.78 7.70 3.77
CA VAL A 236 22.00 7.78 2.33
C VAL A 236 21.13 8.91 1.77
N PRO A 237 21.72 9.92 1.08
CA PRO A 237 20.99 11.11 0.66
C PRO A 237 20.21 10.94 -0.66
N ALA A 238 20.59 9.98 -1.49
CA ALA A 238 20.02 9.71 -2.80
C ALA A 238 20.24 8.24 -3.17
N ASP A 239 19.43 7.68 -4.09
CA ASP A 239 19.65 6.34 -4.58
C ASP A 239 20.93 6.27 -5.42
N GLY A 240 21.67 5.18 -5.29
CA GLY A 240 22.92 5.03 -6.04
C GLY A 240 23.61 3.70 -5.83
N THR A 241 24.79 3.58 -6.45
CA THR A 241 25.64 2.38 -6.38
C THR A 241 26.92 2.68 -5.60
N ILE A 242 27.36 1.76 -4.76
CA ILE A 242 28.61 1.88 -4.00
C ILE A 242 29.79 1.82 -4.97
N LEU A 243 30.62 2.86 -4.96
CA LEU A 243 31.85 2.93 -5.76
C LEU A 243 33.08 2.45 -5.00
N ASP A 244 33.11 2.69 -3.67
CA ASP A 244 34.24 2.39 -2.82
C ASP A 244 33.79 2.18 -1.37
N GLY A 245 34.30 1.13 -0.75
CA GLY A 245 33.94 0.71 0.60
C GLY A 245 32.85 -0.35 0.62
N ALA A 246 32.62 -0.89 1.82
CA ALA A 246 31.54 -1.83 2.13
C ALA A 246 31.01 -1.51 3.52
N ALA A 247 29.70 -1.62 3.72
CA ALA A 247 29.05 -1.36 5.00
C ALA A 247 27.80 -2.21 5.22
N GLU A 248 27.39 -2.35 6.48
CA GLU A 248 26.05 -2.81 6.82
C GLU A 248 25.08 -1.62 6.76
N PHE A 249 23.90 -1.82 6.11
CA PHE A 249 22.86 -0.82 6.00
C PHE A 249 21.61 -1.25 6.76
N ASP A 250 21.13 -0.35 7.62
CA ASP A 250 19.80 -0.47 8.22
C ASP A 250 18.75 0.01 7.20
N GLU A 251 18.07 -0.93 6.61
CA GLU A 251 16.99 -0.73 5.63
C GLU A 251 15.59 -0.90 6.26
N ALA A 252 15.48 -1.06 7.59
CA ALA A 252 14.25 -1.40 8.30
C ALA A 252 13.09 -0.43 8.05
N MET A 253 13.39 0.83 7.78
CA MET A 253 12.38 1.86 7.48
C MET A 253 11.73 1.69 6.10
N ILE A 254 12.37 0.96 5.19
CA ILE A 254 11.90 0.71 3.82
C ILE A 254 11.39 -0.72 3.70
N THR A 255 12.19 -1.70 4.11
CA THR A 255 11.88 -3.13 3.96
C THR A 255 11.03 -3.68 5.11
N GLY A 256 11.01 -3.03 6.27
CA GLY A 256 10.40 -3.53 7.50
C GLY A 256 11.25 -4.57 8.23
N GLU A 257 12.41 -4.96 7.70
CA GLU A 257 13.31 -5.93 8.30
C GLU A 257 14.28 -5.26 9.28
N SER A 258 14.34 -5.77 10.51
CA SER A 258 15.20 -5.18 11.55
C SER A 258 16.68 -5.58 11.46
N ARG A 259 17.06 -6.47 10.55
CA ARG A 259 18.42 -6.93 10.39
C ARG A 259 19.15 -6.09 9.35
N PRO A 260 20.30 -5.48 9.68
CA PRO A 260 21.10 -4.78 8.69
C PRO A 260 21.56 -5.70 7.55
N VAL A 261 21.62 -5.14 6.35
CA VAL A 261 22.02 -5.83 5.12
C VAL A 261 23.41 -5.38 4.72
N PHE A 262 24.32 -6.33 4.52
CA PHE A 262 25.68 -6.04 4.06
C PHE A 262 25.66 -5.67 2.57
N ARG A 263 26.31 -4.55 2.21
CA ARG A 263 26.46 -4.05 0.84
C ARG A 263 27.93 -3.77 0.56
N ASP A 264 28.38 -4.17 -0.62
CA ASP A 264 29.76 -4.00 -1.08
C ASP A 264 29.83 -3.15 -2.37
N THR A 265 31.04 -2.90 -2.84
CA THR A 265 31.27 -2.16 -4.08
C THR A 265 30.51 -2.80 -5.26
N GLY A 266 29.72 -1.99 -5.97
CA GLY A 266 28.84 -2.42 -7.05
C GLY A 266 27.40 -2.71 -6.60
N ASP A 267 27.11 -2.77 -5.29
CA ASP A 267 25.76 -2.95 -4.80
C ASP A 267 24.98 -1.63 -4.77
N ARG A 268 23.68 -1.73 -5.00
CA ARG A 268 22.74 -0.59 -4.94
C ARG A 268 22.36 -0.28 -3.50
N VAL A 269 22.24 1.01 -3.19
CA VAL A 269 21.73 1.54 -1.92
C VAL A 269 20.63 2.56 -2.17
N VAL A 270 19.67 2.64 -1.24
CA VAL A 270 18.46 3.43 -1.36
C VAL A 270 18.49 4.63 -0.42
N ALA A 271 17.98 5.76 -0.88
CA ALA A 271 17.83 6.99 -0.10
C ALA A 271 17.06 6.75 1.20
N GLY A 272 17.55 7.32 2.31
CA GLY A 272 16.94 7.19 3.63
C GLY A 272 17.44 6.01 4.48
N THR A 273 18.13 5.01 3.89
CA THR A 273 18.80 3.92 4.66
C THR A 273 20.00 4.46 5.42
N VAL A 274 20.47 3.75 6.44
CA VAL A 274 21.55 4.19 7.34
C VAL A 274 22.73 3.25 7.22
N ALA A 275 23.92 3.75 6.84
CA ALA A 275 25.16 3.00 6.95
C ALA A 275 25.53 2.85 8.43
N THR A 276 25.64 1.60 8.96
CA THR A 276 25.72 1.40 10.41
C THR A 276 27.15 1.35 10.93
N ASP A 277 28.10 0.79 10.19
CA ASP A 277 29.43 0.45 10.68
C ASP A 277 30.57 1.17 9.95
N ASN A 278 30.49 1.32 8.63
CA ASN A 278 31.59 1.86 7.82
C ASN A 278 31.16 3.06 6.96
N THR A 279 32.14 3.75 6.38
CA THR A 279 31.96 4.85 5.44
C THR A 279 32.06 4.35 4.02
N VAL A 280 31.14 4.73 3.15
CA VAL A 280 31.12 4.35 1.73
C VAL A 280 31.04 5.57 0.83
N ARG A 281 31.49 5.42 -0.43
CA ARG A 281 31.27 6.38 -1.50
C ARG A 281 30.23 5.83 -2.47
N ILE A 282 29.23 6.62 -2.77
CA ILE A 282 28.08 6.25 -3.57
C ILE A 282 28.03 7.16 -4.80
N ARG A 283 27.88 6.59 -5.99
CA ARG A 283 27.52 7.33 -7.19
C ARG A 283 26.00 7.44 -7.26
N VAL A 284 25.51 8.65 -7.32
CA VAL A 284 24.07 8.97 -7.37
C VAL A 284 23.48 8.53 -8.71
N GLU A 285 22.38 7.76 -8.66
CA GLU A 285 21.64 7.27 -9.83
C GLU A 285 20.27 7.93 -9.96
N ALA A 286 19.63 8.28 -8.82
CA ALA A 286 18.35 9.00 -8.81
C ALA A 286 18.30 10.00 -7.66
N THR A 287 17.65 11.15 -7.89
CA THR A 287 17.52 12.25 -6.92
C THR A 287 16.07 12.74 -6.82
N GLY A 288 15.72 13.35 -5.69
CA GLY A 288 14.43 14.03 -5.50
C GLY A 288 13.22 13.10 -5.75
N GLY A 289 12.36 13.48 -6.70
CA GLY A 289 11.14 12.75 -7.04
C GLY A 289 11.35 11.38 -7.69
N ASP A 290 12.56 11.09 -8.19
CA ASP A 290 12.87 9.84 -8.91
C ASP A 290 13.48 8.78 -8.00
N THR A 291 13.69 9.07 -6.71
CA THR A 291 14.16 8.09 -5.73
C THR A 291 13.11 7.03 -5.43
N ALA A 292 13.54 5.83 -5.05
CA ALA A 292 12.66 4.74 -4.60
C ALA A 292 11.74 5.19 -3.46
N LEU A 293 12.26 5.96 -2.50
CA LEU A 293 11.47 6.51 -1.41
C LEU A 293 10.36 7.45 -1.89
N ALA A 294 10.63 8.31 -2.88
CA ALA A 294 9.62 9.19 -3.49
C ALA A 294 8.59 8.37 -4.29
N GLY A 295 9.00 7.29 -4.93
CA GLY A 295 8.12 6.33 -5.57
C GLY A 295 7.15 5.67 -4.59
N ILE A 296 7.66 5.24 -3.43
CA ILE A 296 6.86 4.71 -2.32
C ILE A 296 5.81 5.73 -1.85
N GLN A 297 6.22 6.98 -1.64
CA GLN A 297 5.31 8.06 -1.21
C GLN A 297 4.19 8.30 -2.22
N ARG A 298 4.50 8.34 -3.52
CA ARG A 298 3.49 8.46 -4.58
C ARG A 298 2.51 7.29 -4.57
N MET A 299 2.99 6.05 -4.52
CA MET A 299 2.12 4.87 -4.47
C MET A 299 1.15 4.91 -3.29
N VAL A 300 1.60 5.31 -2.11
CA VAL A 300 0.72 5.40 -0.93
C VAL A 300 -0.27 6.55 -1.07
N ALA A 301 0.11 7.67 -1.67
CA ALA A 301 -0.80 8.77 -1.97
C ALA A 301 -1.88 8.35 -2.99
N ASP A 302 -1.48 7.72 -4.08
CA ASP A 302 -2.39 7.20 -5.12
C ASP A 302 -3.35 6.15 -4.54
N ALA A 303 -2.86 5.27 -3.65
CA ALA A 303 -3.69 4.31 -2.94
C ALA A 303 -4.76 5.00 -2.09
N GLN A 304 -4.44 6.13 -1.45
CA GLN A 304 -5.39 6.90 -0.65
C GLN A 304 -6.45 7.63 -1.50
N GLU A 305 -6.19 7.91 -2.76
CA GLU A 305 -7.13 8.56 -3.68
C GLU A 305 -7.98 7.56 -4.49
N SER A 306 -7.54 6.31 -4.60
CA SER A 306 -8.23 5.29 -5.39
C SER A 306 -9.62 4.94 -4.83
N SER A 307 -10.54 4.46 -5.68
CA SER A 307 -11.88 4.01 -5.26
C SER A 307 -11.86 2.60 -4.67
N SER A 308 -12.81 2.28 -3.78
CA SER A 308 -12.97 0.95 -3.19
C SER A 308 -14.44 0.48 -3.23
N GLN A 309 -14.66 -0.84 -3.21
CA GLN A 309 -16.02 -1.40 -3.13
C GLN A 309 -16.68 -1.08 -1.80
N ALA A 310 -15.91 -1.12 -0.71
CA ALA A 310 -16.39 -0.78 0.61
C ALA A 310 -16.83 0.70 0.67
N GLN A 311 -16.09 1.62 0.04
CA GLN A 311 -16.48 3.02 -0.07
C GLN A 311 -17.79 3.18 -0.83
N ALA A 312 -17.95 2.52 -1.97
CA ALA A 312 -19.20 2.54 -2.73
C ALA A 312 -20.40 1.99 -1.93
N LEU A 313 -20.17 1.00 -1.06
CA LEU A 313 -21.20 0.49 -0.14
C LEU A 313 -21.56 1.54 0.92
N ALA A 314 -20.59 2.24 1.49
CA ALA A 314 -20.82 3.32 2.46
C ALA A 314 -21.60 4.48 1.83
N ASP A 315 -21.26 4.88 0.62
CA ASP A 315 -21.96 5.97 -0.10
C ASP A 315 -23.43 5.62 -0.36
N ARG A 316 -23.70 4.36 -0.74
CA ARG A 316 -25.09 3.86 -0.87
C ARG A 316 -25.82 3.85 0.47
N ALA A 317 -25.16 3.42 1.54
CA ALA A 317 -25.72 3.42 2.89
C ALA A 317 -26.02 4.86 3.36
N ALA A 318 -25.12 5.81 3.09
CA ALA A 318 -25.32 7.23 3.40
C ALA A 318 -26.54 7.81 2.67
N ALA A 319 -26.68 7.53 1.37
CA ALA A 319 -27.83 7.97 0.59
C ALA A 319 -29.15 7.37 1.10
N LEU A 320 -29.17 6.08 1.47
CA LEU A 320 -30.33 5.44 2.06
C LEU A 320 -30.69 6.06 3.43
N LEU A 321 -29.70 6.31 4.28
CA LEU A 321 -29.90 6.94 5.59
C LEU A 321 -30.39 8.39 5.45
N PHE A 322 -29.94 9.13 4.43
CA PHE A 322 -30.48 10.47 4.14
C PHE A 322 -31.98 10.43 3.90
N TRP A 323 -32.45 9.57 2.98
CA TRP A 323 -33.88 9.43 2.69
C TRP A 323 -34.65 8.91 3.89
N PHE A 324 -34.11 7.97 4.64
CA PHE A 324 -34.68 7.48 5.88
C PHE A 324 -34.86 8.61 6.90
N ALA A 325 -33.83 9.45 7.08
CA ALA A 325 -33.87 10.62 7.95
C ALA A 325 -34.97 11.62 7.54
N LEU A 326 -34.98 11.98 6.25
CA LEU A 326 -35.94 12.97 5.72
C LEU A 326 -37.39 12.48 5.83
N ILE A 327 -37.65 11.23 5.47
CA ILE A 327 -38.98 10.62 5.56
C ILE A 327 -39.41 10.52 7.02
N SER A 328 -38.53 10.08 7.91
CA SER A 328 -38.79 9.98 9.35
C SER A 328 -39.08 11.35 9.97
N ALA A 329 -38.32 12.38 9.59
CA ALA A 329 -38.55 13.76 10.04
C ALA A 329 -39.89 14.29 9.56
N LEU A 330 -40.28 14.04 8.29
CA LEU A 330 -41.56 14.45 7.73
C LEU A 330 -42.73 13.75 8.43
N ILE A 331 -42.65 12.43 8.65
CA ILE A 331 -43.65 11.66 9.39
C ILE A 331 -43.78 12.21 10.83
N THR A 332 -42.63 12.46 11.47
CA THR A 332 -42.60 13.02 12.83
C THR A 332 -43.28 14.39 12.87
N ALA A 333 -42.98 15.28 11.94
CA ALA A 333 -43.61 16.59 11.82
C ALA A 333 -45.14 16.48 11.67
N VAL A 334 -45.61 15.63 10.77
CA VAL A 334 -47.06 15.43 10.52
C VAL A 334 -47.75 14.85 11.76
N VAL A 335 -47.19 13.81 12.36
CA VAL A 335 -47.78 13.16 13.53
C VAL A 335 -47.91 14.15 14.71
N TRP A 336 -46.82 14.87 15.03
CA TRP A 336 -46.81 15.81 16.13
C TRP A 336 -47.64 17.07 15.88
N THR A 337 -47.85 17.47 14.62
CA THR A 337 -48.83 18.51 14.24
C THR A 337 -50.26 18.08 14.58
N ILE A 338 -50.57 16.78 14.57
CA ILE A 338 -51.91 16.26 14.87
C ILE A 338 -52.12 16.02 16.35
N ILE A 339 -51.12 15.49 17.07
CA ILE A 339 -51.26 15.00 18.44
C ILE A 339 -50.52 15.82 19.51
N GLY A 340 -49.61 16.72 19.12
CA GLY A 340 -48.70 17.46 20.00
C GLY A 340 -48.97 18.97 20.00
N SER A 341 -48.01 19.69 20.60
CA SER A 341 -47.90 21.15 20.52
C SER A 341 -47.04 21.59 19.33
N PRO A 342 -47.11 22.85 18.88
CA PRO A 342 -46.19 23.40 17.89
C PRO A 342 -44.72 23.23 18.28
N ASP A 343 -44.41 23.33 19.56
CA ASP A 343 -43.07 23.15 20.13
C ASP A 343 -42.56 21.71 19.94
N ASP A 344 -43.44 20.71 20.22
CA ASP A 344 -43.11 19.31 19.98
C ASP A 344 -42.80 19.01 18.54
N VAL A 345 -43.50 19.60 17.58
CA VAL A 345 -43.24 19.43 16.15
C VAL A 345 -41.81 19.83 15.81
N VAL A 346 -41.37 21.00 16.27
CA VAL A 346 -40.02 21.53 15.98
C VAL A 346 -38.96 20.69 16.69
N VAL A 347 -39.09 20.49 18.02
CA VAL A 347 -38.09 19.75 18.81
C VAL A 347 -37.89 18.35 18.26
N ARG A 348 -38.97 17.59 18.00
CA ARG A 348 -38.88 16.22 17.50
C ARG A 348 -38.33 16.14 16.09
N THR A 349 -38.78 17.03 15.22
CA THR A 349 -38.29 17.04 13.82
C THR A 349 -36.79 17.35 13.75
N VAL A 350 -36.33 18.37 14.51
CA VAL A 350 -34.89 18.71 14.58
C VAL A 350 -34.11 17.57 15.19
N THR A 351 -34.60 16.96 16.29
CA THR A 351 -33.92 15.81 16.92
C THR A 351 -33.77 14.63 15.98
N VAL A 352 -34.81 14.31 15.18
CA VAL A 352 -34.77 13.27 14.16
C VAL A 352 -33.70 13.59 13.10
N LEU A 353 -33.69 14.82 12.56
CA LEU A 353 -32.73 15.25 11.55
C LEU A 353 -31.28 15.18 12.06
N VAL A 354 -31.04 15.61 13.30
CA VAL A 354 -29.73 15.60 13.94
C VAL A 354 -29.25 14.17 14.17
N ILE A 355 -30.06 13.33 14.78
CA ILE A 355 -29.67 11.99 15.23
C ILE A 355 -29.54 11.02 14.05
N ALA A 356 -30.33 11.25 13.00
CA ALA A 356 -30.29 10.46 11.78
C ALA A 356 -29.10 10.81 10.86
N CYS A 357 -28.34 11.89 11.18
CA CYS A 357 -27.16 12.27 10.42
C CYS A 357 -26.09 11.15 10.46
N PRO A 358 -25.68 10.58 9.31
CA PRO A 358 -24.73 9.47 9.27
C PRO A 358 -23.29 9.92 9.44
N HIS A 359 -23.00 10.80 10.41
CA HIS A 359 -21.68 11.42 10.60
C HIS A 359 -20.55 10.39 10.80
N ALA A 360 -20.77 9.36 11.61
CA ALA A 360 -19.79 8.30 11.84
C ALA A 360 -19.49 7.47 10.57
N LEU A 361 -20.41 7.47 9.59
CA LEU A 361 -20.25 6.71 8.35
C LEU A 361 -19.19 7.31 7.43
N GLY A 362 -19.09 8.65 7.36
CA GLY A 362 -18.07 9.35 6.59
C GLY A 362 -16.62 9.01 7.00
N LEU A 363 -16.44 8.65 8.29
CA LEU A 363 -15.14 8.25 8.84
C LEU A 363 -14.90 6.72 8.79
N ALA A 364 -15.95 5.93 8.68
CA ALA A 364 -15.94 4.48 8.92
C ALA A 364 -14.95 3.71 8.03
N ILE A 365 -14.80 4.09 6.78
CA ILE A 365 -13.94 3.44 5.78
C ILE A 365 -12.65 4.22 5.53
N PRO A 366 -12.65 5.55 5.27
CA PRO A 366 -11.42 6.28 4.97
C PRO A 366 -10.36 6.15 6.08
N LEU A 367 -10.75 6.22 7.34
CA LEU A 367 -9.82 6.08 8.46
C LEU A 367 -9.21 4.66 8.55
N VAL A 368 -10.00 3.63 8.30
CA VAL A 368 -9.49 2.24 8.27
C VAL A 368 -8.48 2.08 7.16
N ILE A 369 -8.75 2.59 5.96
CA ILE A 369 -7.86 2.54 4.82
C ILE A 369 -6.55 3.29 5.10
N ALA A 370 -6.64 4.52 5.63
CA ALA A 370 -5.47 5.32 5.95
C ALA A 370 -4.54 4.62 6.96
N ILE A 371 -5.13 4.03 8.03
CA ILE A 371 -4.36 3.26 9.02
C ILE A 371 -3.79 1.97 8.40
N SER A 372 -4.55 1.30 7.53
CA SER A 372 -4.09 0.07 6.86
C SER A 372 -2.92 0.35 5.93
N SER A 373 -2.99 1.42 5.13
CA SER A 373 -1.89 1.84 4.24
C SER A 373 -0.65 2.24 5.04
N GLU A 374 -0.83 2.98 6.16
CA GLU A 374 0.27 3.30 7.08
C GLU A 374 0.93 2.03 7.65
N ARG A 375 0.12 1.06 8.08
CA ARG A 375 0.63 -0.20 8.65
C ARG A 375 1.31 -1.07 7.61
N ALA A 376 0.74 -1.15 6.39
CA ALA A 376 1.34 -1.86 5.27
C ALA A 376 2.73 -1.28 4.95
N ALA A 377 2.82 0.03 4.73
CA ALA A 377 4.08 0.70 4.41
C ALA A 377 5.16 0.49 5.48
N LYS A 378 4.80 0.59 6.78
CA LYS A 378 5.72 0.31 7.90
C LYS A 378 6.18 -1.15 7.98
N SER A 379 5.48 -2.07 7.35
CA SER A 379 5.83 -3.49 7.28
C SER A 379 6.45 -3.87 5.93
N GLY A 380 6.92 -2.89 5.15
CA GLY A 380 7.54 -3.12 3.85
C GLY A 380 6.54 -3.59 2.76
N VAL A 381 5.24 -3.40 2.97
CA VAL A 381 4.20 -3.75 2.00
C VAL A 381 3.62 -2.47 1.40
N LEU A 382 3.88 -2.23 0.13
CA LEU A 382 3.43 -1.05 -0.58
C LEU A 382 2.18 -1.40 -1.41
N ILE A 383 1.08 -0.71 -1.15
CA ILE A 383 -0.22 -0.95 -1.79
C ILE A 383 -0.48 0.19 -2.76
N LYS A 384 -0.68 -0.12 -4.04
CA LYS A 384 -0.94 0.85 -5.11
C LYS A 384 -2.39 1.32 -5.17
N ASP A 385 -3.34 0.45 -4.83
CA ASP A 385 -4.76 0.78 -4.85
C ASP A 385 -5.58 0.07 -3.76
N ARG A 386 -6.70 0.67 -3.35
CA ARG A 386 -7.58 0.15 -2.31
C ARG A 386 -8.28 -1.15 -2.71
N MET A 387 -8.55 -1.33 -4.00
CA MET A 387 -9.22 -2.51 -4.51
C MET A 387 -8.34 -3.75 -4.31
N THR A 388 -7.04 -3.62 -4.55
CA THR A 388 -6.05 -4.67 -4.30
C THR A 388 -6.03 -5.08 -2.84
N LEU A 389 -6.03 -4.10 -1.89
CA LEU A 389 -6.14 -4.42 -0.46
C LEU A 389 -7.42 -5.19 -0.15
N GLU A 390 -8.56 -4.81 -0.72
CA GLU A 390 -9.84 -5.50 -0.47
C GLU A 390 -9.90 -6.89 -1.08
N ARG A 391 -9.33 -7.09 -2.28
CA ARG A 391 -9.33 -8.39 -2.99
C ARG A 391 -8.46 -9.43 -2.30
N MET A 392 -7.35 -9.01 -1.69
CA MET A 392 -6.40 -9.93 -1.07
C MET A 392 -7.03 -10.87 -0.03
N ARG A 393 -8.09 -10.44 0.67
CA ARG A 393 -8.82 -11.27 1.64
C ARG A 393 -9.61 -12.43 1.00
N THR A 394 -9.86 -12.38 -0.30
CA THR A 394 -10.69 -13.35 -1.04
C THR A 394 -9.86 -14.21 -1.99
N ILE A 395 -8.55 -14.20 -1.87
CA ILE A 395 -7.67 -15.01 -2.70
C ILE A 395 -7.83 -16.49 -2.34
N ASP A 396 -8.06 -17.31 -3.36
CA ASP A 396 -8.19 -18.76 -3.26
C ASP A 396 -6.87 -19.48 -3.55
N VAL A 397 -6.02 -18.87 -4.42
CA VAL A 397 -4.72 -19.43 -4.80
C VAL A 397 -3.67 -18.34 -4.94
N VAL A 398 -2.49 -18.62 -4.39
CA VAL A 398 -1.28 -17.81 -4.62
C VAL A 398 -0.40 -18.56 -5.63
N LEU A 399 -0.17 -17.95 -6.78
CA LEU A 399 0.70 -18.45 -7.83
C LEU A 399 2.06 -17.78 -7.72
N PHE A 400 3.08 -18.51 -7.29
CA PHE A 400 4.44 -18.00 -7.18
C PHE A 400 5.24 -18.27 -8.44
N ASP A 401 5.97 -17.25 -8.94
CA ASP A 401 7.10 -17.56 -9.81
C ASP A 401 8.16 -18.33 -9.02
N LYS A 402 8.94 -19.18 -9.68
CA LYS A 402 10.02 -19.92 -9.03
C LYS A 402 11.24 -19.04 -8.80
N THR A 403 11.78 -18.48 -9.90
CA THR A 403 13.11 -17.85 -9.93
C THR A 403 13.07 -16.44 -9.35
N GLY A 404 13.95 -16.14 -8.38
CA GLY A 404 13.96 -14.84 -7.72
C GLY A 404 12.83 -14.61 -6.70
N THR A 405 11.83 -15.51 -6.64
CA THR A 405 10.67 -15.44 -5.74
C THR A 405 10.73 -16.54 -4.67
N LEU A 406 10.51 -17.79 -5.04
CA LEU A 406 10.67 -18.94 -4.11
C LEU A 406 12.13 -19.36 -3.96
N THR A 407 13.00 -18.94 -4.87
CA THR A 407 14.43 -19.16 -4.85
C THR A 407 15.17 -17.83 -4.77
N GLU A 408 16.46 -17.88 -4.43
CA GLU A 408 17.31 -16.67 -4.29
C GLU A 408 17.61 -15.99 -5.65
N GLY A 409 17.27 -16.64 -6.79
CA GLY A 409 17.60 -16.18 -8.14
C GLY A 409 19.10 -16.26 -8.42
N ALA A 410 19.87 -16.81 -7.51
CA ALA A 410 21.30 -16.95 -7.58
C ALA A 410 21.67 -18.44 -7.66
N HIS A 411 22.43 -18.79 -8.69
CA HIS A 411 22.99 -20.12 -8.80
C HIS A 411 23.97 -20.37 -7.65
N ALA A 412 23.88 -21.54 -7.03
CA ALA A 412 24.80 -21.98 -5.99
C ALA A 412 25.32 -23.41 -6.31
N VAL A 413 26.54 -23.69 -5.92
CA VAL A 413 27.06 -25.07 -5.97
C VAL A 413 26.47 -25.84 -4.79
N THR A 414 25.58 -26.80 -5.10
CA THR A 414 24.88 -27.63 -4.12
C THR A 414 25.46 -29.02 -3.95
N GLY A 415 26.39 -29.40 -4.82
CA GLY A 415 27.10 -30.67 -4.74
C GLY A 415 28.43 -30.63 -5.44
N VAL A 416 29.42 -31.34 -4.89
CA VAL A 416 30.75 -31.54 -5.46
C VAL A 416 31.07 -33.01 -5.42
N ALA A 417 31.51 -33.58 -6.55
CA ALA A 417 31.96 -34.98 -6.62
C ALA A 417 33.25 -35.03 -7.38
N ALA A 418 34.31 -35.49 -6.72
CA ALA A 418 35.64 -35.62 -7.29
C ALA A 418 35.91 -37.09 -7.66
N ALA A 419 36.60 -37.30 -8.80
CA ALA A 419 37.08 -38.62 -9.20
C ALA A 419 38.21 -39.12 -8.28
N VAL A 420 38.46 -40.42 -8.30
CA VAL A 420 39.53 -41.04 -7.46
C VAL A 420 40.86 -40.36 -7.66
N GLY A 421 41.50 -39.90 -6.59
CA GLY A 421 42.78 -39.23 -6.60
C GLY A 421 42.73 -37.70 -6.70
N VAL A 422 41.57 -37.09 -6.72
CA VAL A 422 41.36 -35.64 -6.66
C VAL A 422 40.54 -35.29 -5.43
N THR A 423 40.90 -34.21 -4.72
CA THR A 423 40.09 -33.74 -3.59
C THR A 423 39.02 -32.74 -4.08
N GLU A 424 37.91 -32.62 -3.36
CA GLU A 424 36.87 -31.65 -3.67
C GLU A 424 37.42 -30.23 -3.70
N GLY A 425 38.34 -29.89 -2.77
CA GLY A 425 39.01 -28.61 -2.72
C GLY A 425 39.92 -28.34 -3.92
N GLU A 426 40.61 -29.38 -4.49
CA GLU A 426 41.35 -29.25 -5.71
C GLU A 426 40.44 -29.06 -6.92
N LEU A 427 39.37 -29.83 -7.01
CA LEU A 427 38.37 -29.74 -8.07
C LEU A 427 37.78 -28.34 -8.16
N LEU A 428 37.28 -27.80 -7.01
CA LEU A 428 36.72 -26.47 -6.94
C LEU A 428 37.74 -25.38 -7.31
N ALA A 429 38.97 -25.49 -6.81
CA ALA A 429 40.00 -24.51 -7.11
C ALA A 429 40.37 -24.47 -8.61
N LEU A 430 40.42 -25.62 -9.27
CA LEU A 430 40.67 -25.70 -10.73
C LEU A 430 39.48 -25.15 -11.54
N ALA A 431 38.25 -25.50 -11.14
CA ALA A 431 37.04 -24.99 -11.77
C ALA A 431 36.92 -23.47 -11.64
N ALA A 432 37.15 -22.94 -10.43
CA ALA A 432 37.10 -21.49 -10.17
C ALA A 432 38.21 -20.73 -10.91
N ALA A 433 39.42 -21.28 -10.99
CA ALA A 433 40.48 -20.66 -11.76
C ALA A 433 40.10 -20.57 -13.25
N ALA A 434 39.47 -21.62 -13.80
CA ALA A 434 39.04 -21.63 -15.21
C ALA A 434 37.86 -20.67 -15.46
N GLU A 435 37.02 -20.43 -14.48
CA GLU A 435 35.81 -19.56 -14.56
C GLU A 435 36.05 -18.12 -14.08
N ALA A 436 37.26 -17.81 -13.57
CA ALA A 436 37.55 -16.53 -12.93
C ALA A 436 37.33 -15.28 -13.81
N ASP A 437 37.53 -15.45 -15.13
CA ASP A 437 37.34 -14.37 -16.11
C ASP A 437 35.94 -14.39 -16.78
N SER A 438 35.01 -15.23 -16.26
CA SER A 438 33.65 -15.39 -16.77
C SER A 438 32.63 -14.57 -15.95
N GLU A 439 31.86 -13.73 -16.61
CA GLU A 439 30.74 -12.99 -16.02
C GLU A 439 29.45 -13.83 -15.86
N HIS A 440 29.50 -15.11 -16.27
CA HIS A 440 28.30 -15.96 -16.25
C HIS A 440 27.87 -16.25 -14.79
N PRO A 441 26.55 -16.25 -14.46
CA PRO A 441 26.06 -16.53 -13.10
C PRO A 441 26.58 -17.84 -12.48
N VAL A 442 26.70 -18.88 -13.30
CA VAL A 442 27.27 -20.17 -12.90
C VAL A 442 28.74 -20.07 -12.52
N ALA A 443 29.51 -19.26 -13.24
CA ALA A 443 30.92 -19.01 -12.92
C ALA A 443 31.07 -18.35 -11.56
N ARG A 444 30.26 -17.32 -11.30
CA ARG A 444 30.22 -16.65 -10.00
C ARG A 444 29.87 -17.62 -8.86
N ALA A 445 28.92 -18.53 -9.09
CA ALA A 445 28.57 -19.57 -8.12
C ALA A 445 29.75 -20.49 -7.78
N ILE A 446 30.53 -20.92 -8.79
CA ILE A 446 31.71 -21.78 -8.58
C ILE A 446 32.81 -21.02 -7.83
N VAL A 447 33.06 -19.77 -8.20
CA VAL A 447 34.05 -18.91 -7.52
C VAL A 447 33.66 -18.67 -6.06
N ALA A 448 32.38 -18.36 -5.80
CA ALA A 448 31.86 -18.16 -4.44
C ALA A 448 31.98 -19.43 -3.58
N ALA A 449 31.62 -20.60 -4.13
CA ALA A 449 31.75 -21.89 -3.45
C ALA A 449 33.20 -22.20 -3.09
N THR A 450 34.14 -21.83 -3.98
CA THR A 450 35.59 -22.01 -3.77
C THR A 450 36.09 -21.13 -2.63
N ALA A 451 35.64 -19.87 -2.54
CA ALA A 451 35.99 -18.97 -1.46
C ALA A 451 35.49 -19.46 -0.10
N ALA A 452 34.32 -20.10 -0.07
CA ALA A 452 33.75 -20.68 1.15
C ALA A 452 34.40 -22.03 1.57
N HIS A 453 35.09 -22.73 0.66
CA HIS A 453 35.69 -24.03 0.94
C HIS A 453 37.08 -23.90 1.53
N PRO A 454 37.35 -24.41 2.78
CA PRO A 454 38.63 -24.15 3.50
C PRO A 454 39.89 -24.62 2.78
N GLU A 455 39.80 -25.66 1.99
CA GLU A 455 40.94 -26.25 1.27
C GLU A 455 41.17 -25.56 -0.11
N ALA A 456 40.07 -25.23 -0.80
CA ALA A 456 40.10 -24.59 -2.07
C ALA A 456 40.57 -23.13 -1.98
N SER A 457 40.09 -22.36 -1.00
CA SER A 457 40.44 -20.95 -0.79
C SER A 457 41.94 -20.70 -0.50
N ARG A 458 42.67 -21.70 -0.02
CA ARG A 458 44.10 -21.62 0.19
C ARG A 458 44.95 -21.79 -1.06
N ARG A 459 44.37 -22.29 -2.17
CA ARG A 459 45.03 -22.53 -3.43
C ARG A 459 44.89 -21.31 -4.33
N GLN A 460 45.90 -20.44 -4.36
CA GLN A 460 45.95 -19.32 -5.30
C GLN A 460 46.41 -19.82 -6.70
N ILE A 461 45.49 -20.28 -7.48
CA ILE A 461 45.74 -20.77 -8.86
C ILE A 461 45.27 -19.71 -9.84
N ARG A 462 46.09 -19.43 -10.87
CA ARG A 462 45.71 -18.52 -11.96
C ARG A 462 45.60 -19.26 -13.27
N ALA A 463 44.53 -19.00 -13.99
CA ALA A 463 44.37 -19.47 -15.36
C ALA A 463 44.97 -18.49 -16.39
N THR A 464 45.27 -19.01 -17.54
CA THR A 464 45.63 -18.24 -18.73
C THR A 464 44.92 -18.82 -19.94
N GLY A 465 44.74 -18.04 -21.02
CA GLY A 465 44.13 -18.53 -22.25
C GLY A 465 42.65 -18.83 -22.13
N PHE A 466 41.91 -18.06 -21.33
CA PHE A 466 40.44 -18.18 -21.14
C PHE A 466 39.72 -18.09 -22.48
N ASN A 467 38.83 -19.04 -22.72
CA ASN A 467 37.98 -19.08 -23.90
C ASN A 467 36.62 -19.64 -23.53
N ALA A 468 35.55 -18.83 -23.68
CA ALA A 468 34.18 -19.24 -23.43
C ALA A 468 33.46 -19.58 -24.74
N ALA A 469 32.75 -20.70 -24.76
CA ALA A 469 31.94 -21.12 -25.89
C ALA A 469 30.49 -21.26 -25.46
N SER A 470 29.62 -20.42 -26.03
CA SER A 470 28.19 -20.37 -25.67
C SER A 470 27.55 -21.76 -25.72
N GLY A 471 26.89 -22.16 -24.61
CA GLY A 471 26.22 -23.46 -24.44
C GLY A 471 27.15 -24.66 -24.33
N ARG A 472 28.48 -24.47 -24.32
CA ARG A 472 29.47 -25.55 -24.27
C ARG A 472 30.38 -25.48 -23.03
N GLY A 473 30.48 -24.32 -22.41
CA GLY A 473 31.29 -24.11 -21.21
C GLY A 473 32.55 -23.28 -21.48
N VAL A 474 33.52 -23.37 -20.58
CA VAL A 474 34.77 -22.61 -20.62
C VAL A 474 35.99 -23.52 -20.75
N ARG A 475 37.04 -22.98 -21.27
CA ARG A 475 38.34 -23.61 -21.46
C ARG A 475 39.42 -22.65 -21.01
N ALA A 476 40.35 -23.12 -20.20
CA ALA A 476 41.50 -22.34 -19.76
C ALA A 476 42.73 -23.24 -19.52
N THR A 477 43.88 -22.65 -19.45
CA THR A 477 45.12 -23.35 -19.04
C THR A 477 45.43 -22.98 -17.59
N VAL A 478 45.49 -23.96 -16.74
CA VAL A 478 45.74 -23.83 -15.31
C VAL A 478 46.96 -24.69 -14.92
N ASP A 479 48.01 -24.07 -14.40
CA ASP A 479 49.28 -24.74 -14.05
C ASP A 479 49.86 -25.60 -15.17
N GLY A 480 49.65 -25.19 -16.43
CA GLY A 480 50.15 -25.89 -17.62
C GLY A 480 49.25 -27.03 -18.12
N ALA A 481 48.19 -27.36 -17.41
CA ALA A 481 47.17 -28.34 -17.82
C ALA A 481 45.97 -27.63 -18.46
N GLU A 482 45.34 -28.27 -19.44
CA GLU A 482 44.10 -27.79 -20.04
C GLU A 482 42.92 -28.15 -19.14
N ILE A 483 42.16 -27.12 -18.68
CA ILE A 483 40.96 -27.33 -17.90
C ILE A 483 39.74 -26.90 -18.71
N LEU A 484 38.74 -27.80 -18.79
CA LEU A 484 37.42 -27.49 -19.36
C LEU A 484 36.37 -27.60 -18.24
N VAL A 485 35.44 -26.66 -18.21
CA VAL A 485 34.26 -26.69 -17.31
C VAL A 485 33.01 -26.56 -18.16
N GLY A 486 32.14 -27.56 -18.15
CA GLY A 486 30.95 -27.51 -18.98
C GLY A 486 29.97 -28.63 -18.79
N GLY A 487 28.79 -28.47 -19.37
CA GLY A 487 27.66 -29.40 -19.27
C GLY A 487 27.66 -30.51 -20.32
N PRO A 488 26.52 -31.17 -20.54
CA PRO A 488 26.37 -32.32 -21.45
C PRO A 488 26.80 -32.03 -22.92
N ASN A 489 26.65 -30.78 -23.35
CA ASN A 489 27.07 -30.39 -24.72
C ASN A 489 28.59 -30.48 -24.89
N MET A 490 29.34 -30.06 -23.88
CA MET A 490 30.81 -30.17 -23.85
C MET A 490 31.22 -31.67 -23.89
N LEU A 491 30.57 -32.52 -23.06
CA LEU A 491 30.86 -33.96 -23.07
C LEU A 491 30.67 -34.58 -24.47
N ARG A 492 29.59 -34.20 -25.15
CA ARG A 492 29.32 -34.70 -26.53
C ARG A 492 30.36 -34.20 -27.56
N GLU A 493 30.75 -32.93 -27.47
CA GLU A 493 31.71 -32.34 -28.38
C GLU A 493 33.11 -33.02 -28.30
N PHE A 494 33.54 -33.27 -27.05
CA PHE A 494 34.86 -33.90 -26.80
C PHE A 494 34.78 -35.43 -26.68
N ASN A 495 33.61 -36.05 -26.97
CA ASN A 495 33.36 -37.50 -26.86
C ASN A 495 33.79 -38.07 -25.51
N LEU A 496 33.48 -37.34 -24.43
CA LEU A 496 33.81 -37.73 -23.07
C LEU A 496 32.65 -38.49 -22.44
N THR A 497 32.99 -39.56 -21.69
CA THR A 497 32.00 -40.33 -20.94
C THR A 497 32.23 -40.14 -19.45
N THR A 498 31.17 -39.87 -18.68
CA THR A 498 31.25 -39.72 -17.23
C THR A 498 31.79 -41.02 -16.60
N PRO A 499 32.85 -40.98 -15.77
CA PRO A 499 33.36 -42.14 -15.07
C PRO A 499 32.27 -42.84 -14.25
N ALA A 500 32.34 -44.17 -14.18
CA ALA A 500 31.34 -44.99 -13.46
C ALA A 500 31.14 -44.53 -11.99
N GLU A 501 32.20 -44.10 -11.33
CA GLU A 501 32.22 -43.60 -9.97
C GLU A 501 31.43 -42.30 -9.76
N LEU A 502 31.25 -41.50 -10.80
CA LEU A 502 30.53 -40.24 -10.78
C LEU A 502 29.10 -40.37 -11.32
N THR A 503 28.81 -41.47 -12.04
CA THR A 503 27.53 -41.65 -12.78
C THR A 503 26.35 -41.65 -11.88
N ASP A 504 26.36 -42.36 -10.77
CA ASP A 504 25.22 -42.45 -9.85
C ASP A 504 24.95 -41.07 -9.20
N THR A 505 26.00 -40.39 -8.77
CA THR A 505 25.90 -39.04 -8.13
C THR A 505 25.42 -38.00 -9.12
N THR A 506 25.98 -37.95 -10.33
CA THR A 506 25.57 -36.96 -11.36
C THR A 506 24.16 -37.24 -11.87
N SER A 507 23.77 -38.52 -11.97
CA SER A 507 22.40 -38.90 -12.34
C SER A 507 21.38 -38.53 -11.27
N ALA A 508 21.71 -38.70 -9.99
CA ALA A 508 20.88 -38.25 -8.88
C ALA A 508 20.72 -36.74 -8.86
N TRP A 509 21.79 -35.98 -9.15
CA TRP A 509 21.74 -34.51 -9.27
C TRP A 509 20.86 -34.07 -10.46
N THR A 510 21.06 -34.68 -11.63
CA THR A 510 20.22 -34.41 -12.81
C THR A 510 18.75 -34.78 -12.55
N GLY A 511 18.50 -35.88 -11.83
CA GLY A 511 17.15 -36.34 -11.49
C GLY A 511 16.37 -35.39 -10.58
N ARG A 512 17.06 -34.59 -9.73
CA ARG A 512 16.46 -33.54 -8.93
C ARG A 512 16.53 -32.14 -9.58
N GLY A 513 17.07 -32.07 -10.82
CA GLY A 513 17.04 -30.86 -11.62
C GLY A 513 18.26 -29.96 -11.53
N ALA A 514 19.32 -30.42 -10.89
CA ALA A 514 20.57 -29.68 -10.87
C ALA A 514 21.20 -29.58 -12.27
N GLY A 515 21.76 -28.42 -12.58
CA GLY A 515 22.71 -28.28 -13.69
C GLY A 515 24.02 -28.97 -13.31
N VAL A 516 24.39 -30.03 -14.03
CA VAL A 516 25.63 -30.74 -13.78
C VAL A 516 26.72 -30.27 -14.73
N LEU A 517 27.79 -29.68 -14.15
CA LEU A 517 28.96 -29.28 -14.87
C LEU A 517 30.11 -30.26 -14.57
N HIS A 518 30.74 -30.77 -15.60
CA HIS A 518 31.91 -31.64 -15.51
C HIS A 518 33.18 -30.83 -15.65
N ILE A 519 34.17 -31.15 -14.81
CA ILE A 519 35.50 -30.58 -14.83
C ILE A 519 36.43 -31.60 -15.48
N VAL A 520 37.10 -31.18 -16.55
CA VAL A 520 37.99 -32.03 -17.35
C VAL A 520 39.39 -31.44 -17.27
N ARG A 521 40.41 -32.29 -17.03
CA ARG A 521 41.83 -31.95 -17.05
C ARG A 521 42.53 -32.83 -18.08
N ASP A 522 43.16 -32.22 -19.07
CA ASP A 522 43.90 -32.90 -20.15
C ASP A 522 43.10 -34.05 -20.80
N GLY A 523 41.81 -33.78 -21.08
CA GLY A 523 40.93 -34.75 -21.72
C GLY A 523 40.31 -35.81 -20.80
N GLN A 524 40.56 -35.78 -19.49
CA GLN A 524 40.00 -36.70 -18.51
C GLN A 524 39.04 -35.97 -17.55
N ILE A 525 37.86 -36.52 -17.31
CA ILE A 525 36.92 -35.99 -16.32
C ILE A 525 37.47 -36.26 -14.94
N ILE A 526 37.77 -35.20 -14.17
CA ILE A 526 38.31 -35.26 -12.82
C ILE A 526 37.23 -35.03 -11.75
N GLY A 527 36.01 -34.66 -12.12
CA GLY A 527 34.88 -34.49 -11.21
C GLY A 527 33.74 -33.75 -11.86
N ALA A 528 32.72 -33.49 -11.05
CA ALA A 528 31.55 -32.72 -11.44
C ALA A 528 31.06 -31.84 -10.28
N VAL A 529 30.39 -30.73 -10.60
CA VAL A 529 29.68 -29.88 -9.67
C VAL A 529 28.22 -29.79 -10.05
N ALA A 530 27.33 -29.81 -9.04
CA ALA A 530 25.92 -29.53 -9.19
C ALA A 530 25.67 -28.06 -8.89
N VAL A 531 24.97 -27.39 -9.80
CA VAL A 531 24.60 -25.99 -9.65
C VAL A 531 23.07 -25.88 -9.75
N GLU A 532 22.48 -25.32 -8.73
CA GLU A 532 21.02 -25.16 -8.61
C GLU A 532 20.70 -23.73 -8.19
N ASP A 533 19.48 -23.30 -8.49
CA ASP A 533 18.91 -22.08 -7.91
C ASP A 533 18.44 -22.43 -6.50
N LYS A 534 19.02 -21.80 -5.50
CA LYS A 534 18.82 -22.13 -4.10
C LYS A 534 17.45 -21.71 -3.62
N ILE A 535 16.67 -22.65 -3.07
CA ILE A 535 15.38 -22.39 -2.44
C ILE A 535 15.61 -21.49 -1.22
N ARG A 536 14.82 -20.42 -1.09
CA ARG A 536 14.85 -19.56 0.09
C ARG A 536 14.42 -20.33 1.33
N PRO A 537 15.08 -20.16 2.47
CA PRO A 537 14.69 -20.82 3.71
C PRO A 537 13.24 -20.53 4.13
N GLU A 538 12.75 -19.33 3.81
CA GLU A 538 11.42 -18.81 4.14
C GLU A 538 10.31 -19.43 3.31
N SER A 539 10.61 -19.91 2.09
CA SER A 539 9.61 -20.39 1.12
C SER A 539 8.78 -21.54 1.63
N ARG A 540 9.39 -22.52 2.30
CA ARG A 540 8.66 -23.67 2.87
C ARG A 540 7.68 -23.21 3.97
N ALA A 541 8.08 -22.28 4.81
CA ALA A 541 7.23 -21.72 5.85
C ALA A 541 6.08 -20.90 5.26
N ALA A 542 6.34 -20.13 4.18
CA ALA A 542 5.32 -19.37 3.47
C ALA A 542 4.26 -20.27 2.84
N VAL A 543 4.68 -21.31 2.10
CA VAL A 543 3.78 -22.28 1.46
C VAL A 543 2.89 -22.95 2.51
N LYS A 544 3.49 -23.51 3.56
CA LYS A 544 2.73 -24.19 4.63
C LYS A 544 1.74 -23.25 5.29
N ALA A 545 2.15 -22.04 5.66
CA ALA A 545 1.28 -21.09 6.36
C ALA A 545 0.12 -20.55 5.49
N LEU A 546 0.27 -20.49 4.18
CA LEU A 546 -0.82 -20.20 3.24
C LEU A 546 -1.81 -21.36 3.20
N GLN A 547 -1.33 -22.60 3.07
CA GLN A 547 -2.16 -23.80 3.05
C GLN A 547 -2.92 -24.00 4.36
N ASP A 548 -2.30 -23.75 5.51
CA ASP A 548 -2.92 -23.80 6.84
C ASP A 548 -4.09 -22.80 6.98
N ARG A 549 -4.08 -21.71 6.18
CA ARG A 549 -5.18 -20.74 6.06
C ARG A 549 -6.21 -21.07 4.99
N GLY A 550 -6.09 -22.23 4.33
CA GLY A 550 -6.99 -22.69 3.27
C GLY A 550 -6.73 -22.05 1.91
N VAL A 551 -5.61 -21.35 1.73
CA VAL A 551 -5.18 -20.77 0.46
C VAL A 551 -4.31 -21.78 -0.27
N LYS A 552 -4.68 -22.16 -1.50
CA LYS A 552 -3.88 -23.06 -2.33
C LYS A 552 -2.60 -22.34 -2.80
N VAL A 553 -1.54 -23.11 -2.98
CA VAL A 553 -0.28 -22.60 -3.50
C VAL A 553 0.07 -23.30 -4.80
N ALA A 554 0.29 -22.51 -5.84
CA ALA A 554 0.76 -22.96 -7.13
C ALA A 554 2.11 -22.34 -7.46
N MET A 555 2.92 -23.02 -8.30
CA MET A 555 4.20 -22.53 -8.79
C MET A 555 4.21 -22.50 -10.31
N ILE A 556 4.80 -21.45 -10.89
CA ILE A 556 5.00 -21.33 -12.32
C ILE A 556 6.49 -21.17 -12.62
N THR A 557 7.00 -21.82 -13.65
CA THR A 557 8.40 -21.75 -14.06
C THR A 557 8.61 -22.15 -15.53
N GLY A 558 9.65 -21.62 -16.13
CA GLY A 558 10.14 -22.06 -17.45
C GLY A 558 10.98 -23.33 -17.43
N ASP A 559 11.27 -23.87 -16.25
CA ASP A 559 12.08 -25.09 -16.12
C ASP A 559 11.36 -26.33 -16.66
N ALA A 560 12.17 -27.34 -16.97
CA ALA A 560 11.68 -28.66 -17.37
C ALA A 560 10.78 -29.28 -16.28
N GLN A 561 9.77 -30.04 -16.69
CA GLN A 561 8.77 -30.64 -15.84
C GLN A 561 9.35 -31.39 -14.63
N GLN A 562 10.44 -32.14 -14.81
CA GLN A 562 11.08 -32.91 -13.73
C GLN A 562 11.67 -31.99 -12.64
N VAL A 563 12.34 -30.91 -13.04
CA VAL A 563 12.93 -29.92 -12.14
C VAL A 563 11.85 -29.22 -11.31
N ALA A 564 10.84 -28.73 -12.02
CA ALA A 564 9.71 -28.03 -11.40
C ALA A 564 8.96 -28.91 -10.39
N GLN A 565 8.74 -30.18 -10.73
CA GLN A 565 8.10 -31.14 -9.82
C GLN A 565 8.93 -31.45 -8.59
N ALA A 566 10.28 -31.56 -8.74
CA ALA A 566 11.16 -31.79 -7.60
C ALA A 566 11.10 -30.64 -6.58
N VAL A 567 11.16 -29.39 -7.07
CA VAL A 567 11.01 -28.19 -6.24
C VAL A 567 9.62 -28.12 -5.60
N GLY A 568 8.57 -28.38 -6.39
CA GLY A 568 7.19 -28.38 -5.90
C GLY A 568 6.95 -29.42 -4.79
N GLN A 569 7.51 -30.61 -4.93
CA GLN A 569 7.45 -31.67 -3.89
C GLN A 569 8.23 -31.27 -2.64
N ASP A 570 9.41 -30.68 -2.81
CA ASP A 570 10.23 -30.23 -1.68
C ASP A 570 9.56 -29.13 -0.87
N LEU A 571 8.85 -28.20 -1.52
CA LEU A 571 8.12 -27.12 -0.88
C LEU A 571 6.69 -27.51 -0.45
N GLY A 572 6.15 -28.65 -0.92
CA GLY A 572 4.77 -29.08 -0.64
C GLY A 572 3.73 -28.28 -1.43
N ILE A 573 4.03 -27.84 -2.65
CA ILE A 573 3.15 -27.02 -3.51
C ILE A 573 2.03 -27.88 -4.10
N ASP A 574 0.80 -27.34 -4.13
CA ASP A 574 -0.41 -28.04 -4.58
C ASP A 574 -0.46 -28.25 -6.10
N GLU A 575 0.00 -27.27 -6.89
CA GLU A 575 -0.05 -27.31 -8.36
C GLU A 575 1.21 -26.69 -8.99
N VAL A 576 1.79 -27.36 -9.99
CA VAL A 576 3.03 -26.92 -10.65
C VAL A 576 2.82 -26.76 -12.15
N PHE A 577 3.07 -25.56 -12.65
CA PHE A 577 3.09 -25.22 -14.07
C PHE A 577 4.54 -25.11 -14.56
N ALA A 578 5.02 -26.12 -15.24
CA ALA A 578 6.37 -26.20 -15.79
C ALA A 578 6.40 -25.86 -17.28
N GLU A 579 7.60 -25.62 -17.82
CA GLU A 579 7.85 -25.35 -19.25
C GLU A 579 7.01 -24.17 -19.80
N VAL A 580 6.70 -23.18 -18.94
CA VAL A 580 5.90 -22.02 -19.31
C VAL A 580 6.82 -20.89 -19.76
N LEU A 581 6.63 -20.43 -21.00
CA LEU A 581 7.36 -19.28 -21.51
C LEU A 581 6.89 -17.99 -20.84
N PRO A 582 7.74 -16.96 -20.72
CA PRO A 582 7.36 -15.69 -20.08
C PRO A 582 6.07 -15.07 -20.65
N GLN A 583 5.87 -15.15 -21.96
CA GLN A 583 4.71 -14.64 -22.67
C GLN A 583 3.42 -15.44 -22.45
N ASP A 584 3.50 -16.65 -21.89
CA ASP A 584 2.36 -17.53 -21.66
C ASP A 584 1.99 -17.63 -20.18
N LYS A 585 2.68 -16.91 -19.29
CA LYS A 585 2.42 -16.92 -17.85
C LYS A 585 1.03 -16.36 -17.51
N ASP A 586 0.57 -15.32 -18.20
CA ASP A 586 -0.76 -14.73 -18.08
C ASP A 586 -1.89 -15.72 -18.44
N THR A 587 -1.64 -16.60 -19.40
CA THR A 587 -2.55 -17.66 -19.78
C THR A 587 -2.78 -18.66 -18.63
N LYS A 588 -1.74 -18.94 -17.81
CA LYS A 588 -1.88 -19.80 -16.62
C LYS A 588 -2.69 -19.14 -15.53
N VAL A 589 -2.52 -17.83 -15.32
CA VAL A 589 -3.39 -17.06 -14.44
C VAL A 589 -4.85 -17.16 -14.92
N THR A 590 -5.10 -16.95 -16.21
CA THR A 590 -6.44 -17.07 -16.80
C THR A 590 -7.04 -18.48 -16.60
N GLN A 591 -6.25 -19.55 -16.77
CA GLN A 591 -6.71 -20.92 -16.55
C GLN A 591 -7.17 -21.17 -15.10
N LEU A 592 -6.51 -20.56 -14.11
CA LEU A 592 -6.94 -20.63 -12.71
C LEU A 592 -8.22 -19.81 -12.48
N GLN A 593 -8.31 -18.61 -13.08
CA GLN A 593 -9.51 -17.76 -13.01
C GLN A 593 -10.72 -18.41 -13.68
N ASP A 594 -10.56 -19.11 -14.82
CA ASP A 594 -11.62 -19.83 -15.51
C ASP A 594 -12.17 -21.00 -14.67
N ARG A 595 -11.40 -21.50 -13.71
CA ARG A 595 -11.85 -22.48 -12.70
C ARG A 595 -12.64 -21.83 -11.55
N GLY A 596 -12.87 -20.53 -11.60
CA GLY A 596 -13.60 -19.75 -10.59
C GLY A 596 -12.76 -19.39 -9.36
N LEU A 597 -11.42 -19.44 -9.47
CA LEU A 597 -10.50 -19.12 -8.38
C LEU A 597 -10.05 -17.65 -8.49
N SER A 598 -9.99 -16.97 -7.35
CA SER A 598 -9.34 -15.67 -7.23
C SER A 598 -7.83 -15.87 -7.07
N VAL A 599 -7.05 -15.29 -7.96
CA VAL A 599 -5.61 -15.55 -8.11
C VAL A 599 -4.77 -14.35 -7.64
N ALA A 600 -3.84 -14.58 -6.71
CA ALA A 600 -2.72 -13.69 -6.48
C ALA A 600 -1.49 -14.22 -7.21
N MET A 601 -0.87 -13.41 -8.07
CA MET A 601 0.41 -13.75 -8.72
C MET A 601 1.54 -13.03 -8.00
N VAL A 602 2.59 -13.79 -7.64
CA VAL A 602 3.79 -13.26 -6.97
C VAL A 602 5.00 -13.52 -7.88
N GLY A 603 5.72 -12.46 -8.22
CA GLY A 603 6.90 -12.55 -9.09
C GLY A 603 7.85 -11.35 -8.91
N ASP A 604 8.99 -11.37 -9.62
CA ASP A 604 10.02 -10.30 -9.56
C ASP A 604 9.67 -9.08 -10.45
N GLY A 605 8.64 -9.18 -11.26
CA GLY A 605 8.09 -8.10 -12.09
C GLY A 605 8.76 -7.90 -13.44
N VAL A 606 9.96 -8.42 -13.68
CA VAL A 606 10.67 -8.19 -14.96
C VAL A 606 10.08 -9.05 -16.09
N ASN A 607 9.93 -10.35 -15.81
CA ASN A 607 9.39 -11.31 -16.76
C ASN A 607 7.91 -11.62 -16.55
N ASP A 608 7.35 -11.20 -15.40
CA ASP A 608 6.04 -11.56 -14.92
C ASP A 608 4.99 -10.45 -15.09
N ALA A 609 5.38 -9.27 -15.60
CA ALA A 609 4.52 -8.10 -15.71
C ALA A 609 3.13 -8.40 -16.35
N PRO A 610 3.02 -9.18 -17.44
CA PRO A 610 1.71 -9.54 -18.00
C PRO A 610 0.87 -10.40 -17.04
N ALA A 611 1.49 -11.36 -16.35
CA ALA A 611 0.82 -12.23 -15.39
C ALA A 611 0.40 -11.48 -14.12
N LEU A 612 1.26 -10.58 -13.61
CA LEU A 612 0.95 -9.70 -12.47
C LEU A 612 -0.25 -8.80 -12.76
N THR A 613 -0.28 -8.20 -13.96
CA THR A 613 -1.40 -7.34 -14.40
C THR A 613 -2.69 -8.14 -14.60
N ARG A 614 -2.59 -9.39 -15.06
CA ARG A 614 -3.74 -10.27 -15.32
C ARG A 614 -4.38 -10.80 -14.04
N ALA A 615 -3.62 -11.06 -13.00
CA ALA A 615 -4.09 -11.61 -11.73
C ALA A 615 -5.12 -10.70 -11.04
N ASP A 616 -5.96 -11.26 -10.15
CA ASP A 616 -6.86 -10.46 -9.30
C ASP A 616 -6.08 -9.57 -8.36
N VAL A 617 -4.90 -10.05 -7.93
CA VAL A 617 -3.89 -9.29 -7.19
C VAL A 617 -2.51 -9.64 -7.74
N GLY A 618 -1.82 -8.68 -8.36
CA GLY A 618 -0.41 -8.80 -8.71
C GLY A 618 0.47 -8.31 -7.56
N ILE A 619 1.44 -9.12 -7.16
CA ILE A 619 2.38 -8.84 -6.06
C ILE A 619 3.80 -8.94 -6.61
N ALA A 620 4.52 -7.82 -6.65
CA ALA A 620 5.94 -7.81 -6.94
C ALA A 620 6.75 -8.01 -5.66
N ILE A 621 7.77 -8.87 -5.72
CA ILE A 621 8.67 -9.16 -4.60
C ILE A 621 10.06 -8.59 -4.90
N GLY A 622 10.69 -7.96 -3.88
CA GLY A 622 11.97 -7.29 -4.06
C GLY A 622 11.83 -5.86 -4.60
N ALA A 623 12.37 -4.90 -3.88
CA ALA A 623 12.32 -3.47 -4.24
C ALA A 623 13.29 -3.19 -5.40
N GLY A 624 12.93 -3.51 -6.66
CA GLY A 624 14.00 -3.42 -7.61
C GLY A 624 13.74 -2.91 -9.01
N THR A 625 12.56 -2.96 -9.55
CA THR A 625 12.37 -2.50 -10.94
C THR A 625 11.16 -1.59 -11.08
N ASP A 626 11.33 -0.49 -11.81
CA ASP A 626 10.22 0.42 -12.17
C ASP A 626 9.09 -0.35 -12.86
N VAL A 627 9.42 -1.40 -13.62
CA VAL A 627 8.46 -2.28 -14.31
C VAL A 627 7.62 -3.08 -13.32
N ALA A 628 8.22 -3.58 -12.22
CA ALA A 628 7.49 -4.29 -11.17
C ALA A 628 6.51 -3.34 -10.45
N MET A 629 6.97 -2.14 -10.14
CA MET A 629 6.14 -1.10 -9.51
C MET A 629 4.98 -0.67 -10.42
N GLU A 630 5.16 -0.66 -11.74
CA GLU A 630 4.10 -0.29 -12.67
C GLU A 630 3.07 -1.38 -12.87
N SER A 631 3.47 -2.65 -12.87
CA SER A 631 2.64 -3.81 -13.23
C SER A 631 1.90 -4.44 -12.06
N ALA A 632 2.40 -4.30 -10.83
CA ALA A 632 1.82 -4.90 -9.64
C ALA A 632 0.88 -3.95 -8.89
N GLY A 633 -0.15 -4.49 -8.25
CA GLY A 633 -1.02 -3.77 -7.32
C GLY A 633 -0.44 -3.69 -5.90
N VAL A 634 0.52 -4.57 -5.59
CA VAL A 634 1.28 -4.60 -4.33
C VAL A 634 2.75 -4.80 -4.64
N VAL A 635 3.62 -4.09 -3.93
CA VAL A 635 5.07 -4.29 -3.97
C VAL A 635 5.54 -4.66 -2.56
N LEU A 636 6.21 -5.79 -2.43
CA LEU A 636 6.89 -6.21 -1.21
C LEU A 636 8.33 -5.68 -1.27
N ALA A 637 8.70 -4.85 -0.32
CA ALA A 637 10.04 -4.24 -0.27
C ALA A 637 11.12 -5.26 0.10
N SER A 638 10.75 -6.34 0.79
CA SER A 638 11.63 -7.46 1.10
C SER A 638 11.47 -8.61 0.11
N ASP A 639 12.49 -9.47 0.03
CA ASP A 639 12.49 -10.68 -0.78
C ASP A 639 11.80 -11.87 -0.08
N ASP A 640 11.19 -11.64 1.08
CA ASP A 640 10.60 -12.71 1.89
C ASP A 640 9.20 -13.09 1.39
N PRO A 641 8.97 -14.30 0.86
CA PRO A 641 7.66 -14.72 0.37
C PRO A 641 6.59 -14.82 1.49
N ARG A 642 6.99 -14.87 2.76
CA ARG A 642 6.07 -14.82 3.91
C ARG A 642 5.36 -13.47 4.05
N ALA A 643 5.87 -12.40 3.45
CA ALA A 643 5.21 -11.08 3.45
C ALA A 643 3.83 -11.10 2.79
N VAL A 644 3.55 -12.07 1.92
CA VAL A 644 2.21 -12.32 1.37
C VAL A 644 1.19 -12.61 2.49
N LEU A 645 1.60 -13.31 3.56
CA LEU A 645 0.75 -13.56 4.72
C LEU A 645 0.37 -12.28 5.45
N SER A 646 1.33 -11.35 5.60
CA SER A 646 1.08 -10.04 6.21
C SER A 646 0.02 -9.26 5.46
N MET A 647 0.03 -9.35 4.13
CA MET A 647 -0.95 -8.71 3.27
C MET A 647 -2.35 -9.33 3.41
N ILE A 648 -2.46 -10.66 3.47
CA ILE A 648 -3.74 -11.36 3.69
C ILE A 648 -4.32 -10.98 5.05
N GLU A 649 -3.51 -11.03 6.11
CA GLU A 649 -3.94 -10.69 7.48
C GLU A 649 -4.41 -9.24 7.57
N LEU A 650 -3.64 -8.29 7.02
CA LEU A 650 -4.01 -6.87 6.98
C LEU A 650 -5.33 -6.65 6.24
N SER A 651 -5.50 -7.29 5.08
CA SER A 651 -6.71 -7.19 4.27
C SER A 651 -7.95 -7.68 5.03
N GLN A 652 -7.87 -8.86 5.64
CA GLN A 652 -8.96 -9.45 6.41
C GLN A 652 -9.33 -8.59 7.63
N ALA A 653 -8.32 -8.12 8.36
CA ALA A 653 -8.54 -7.29 9.54
C ALA A 653 -9.13 -5.92 9.17
N SER A 654 -8.64 -5.30 8.11
CA SER A 654 -9.14 -4.02 7.60
C SER A 654 -10.61 -4.14 7.19
N TYR A 655 -10.94 -5.14 6.38
CA TYR A 655 -12.32 -5.36 5.96
C TYR A 655 -13.25 -5.64 7.15
N ARG A 656 -12.82 -6.44 8.12
CA ARG A 656 -13.59 -6.72 9.36
C ARG A 656 -13.88 -5.40 10.11
N LYS A 657 -12.91 -4.51 10.22
CA LYS A 657 -13.08 -3.20 10.86
C LYS A 657 -13.99 -2.27 10.06
N MET A 658 -13.90 -2.26 8.74
CA MET A 658 -14.81 -1.50 7.88
C MET A 658 -16.26 -1.93 8.09
N ILE A 659 -16.54 -3.25 8.09
CA ILE A 659 -17.89 -3.77 8.29
C ILE A 659 -18.40 -3.49 9.72
N GLN A 660 -17.56 -3.66 10.75
CA GLN A 660 -17.91 -3.31 12.12
C GLN A 660 -18.30 -1.84 12.25
N ASN A 661 -17.50 -0.95 11.66
CA ASN A 661 -17.78 0.48 11.66
C ASN A 661 -19.05 0.83 10.90
N LEU A 662 -19.29 0.20 9.75
CA LEU A 662 -20.48 0.39 8.93
C LEU A 662 -21.75 -0.07 9.68
N ILE A 663 -21.72 -1.23 10.32
CA ILE A 663 -22.83 -1.76 11.12
C ILE A 663 -23.12 -0.83 12.30
N TRP A 664 -22.07 -0.39 13.02
CA TRP A 664 -22.24 0.52 14.14
C TRP A 664 -22.83 1.87 13.71
N ALA A 665 -22.23 2.50 12.67
CA ALA A 665 -22.65 3.82 12.19
C ALA A 665 -24.08 3.83 11.62
N SER A 666 -24.52 2.73 10.99
CA SER A 666 -25.88 2.62 10.45
C SER A 666 -26.89 2.13 11.49
N GLY A 667 -26.50 1.14 12.30
CA GLY A 667 -27.37 0.51 13.29
C GLY A 667 -27.80 1.46 14.41
N TYR A 668 -26.87 2.31 14.85
CA TYR A 668 -27.14 3.36 15.80
C TYR A 668 -28.30 4.28 15.32
N ASN A 669 -28.24 4.75 14.07
CA ASN A 669 -29.24 5.65 13.51
C ASN A 669 -30.63 4.98 13.44
N ILE A 670 -30.68 3.71 13.02
CA ILE A 670 -31.95 2.96 12.92
C ILE A 670 -32.64 2.84 14.31
N LEU A 671 -31.87 2.66 15.38
CA LEU A 671 -32.39 2.53 16.73
C LEU A 671 -32.72 3.90 17.34
N ALA A 672 -31.92 4.92 17.09
CA ALA A 672 -32.05 6.22 17.73
C ALA A 672 -33.18 7.10 17.12
N VAL A 673 -33.46 6.97 15.83
CA VAL A 673 -34.48 7.77 15.12
C VAL A 673 -35.90 7.58 15.71
N PRO A 674 -36.40 6.37 15.97
CA PRO A 674 -37.69 6.20 16.63
C PRO A 674 -37.77 6.87 18.04
N LEU A 675 -36.67 6.81 18.79
CA LEU A 675 -36.58 7.47 20.10
C LEU A 675 -36.63 9.01 19.96
N ALA A 676 -35.90 9.53 18.97
CA ALA A 676 -35.92 10.95 18.62
C ALA A 676 -37.29 11.42 18.14
N ALA A 677 -38.00 10.59 17.37
CA ALA A 677 -39.34 10.84 16.91
C ALA A 677 -40.40 10.86 18.09
N GLY A 678 -39.99 10.43 19.27
CA GLY A 678 -40.84 10.46 20.44
C GLY A 678 -41.75 9.25 20.65
N VAL A 679 -41.36 8.07 20.14
CA VAL A 679 -42.10 6.82 20.31
C VAL A 679 -42.31 6.51 21.81
N LEU A 680 -41.38 6.89 22.70
CA LEU A 680 -41.44 6.71 24.14
C LEU A 680 -41.87 7.96 24.90
N ALA A 681 -42.42 9.00 24.23
CA ALA A 681 -42.89 10.23 24.88
C ALA A 681 -44.01 9.97 25.83
N SER A 682 -44.87 8.97 25.59
CA SER A 682 -45.99 8.58 26.46
C SER A 682 -45.54 8.09 27.85
N ILE A 683 -44.32 7.61 27.99
CA ILE A 683 -43.73 7.20 29.29
C ILE A 683 -42.77 8.24 29.87
N GLY A 684 -42.75 9.45 29.29
CA GLY A 684 -41.93 10.56 29.77
C GLY A 684 -40.46 10.57 29.21
N PHE A 685 -40.10 9.65 28.32
CA PHE A 685 -38.79 9.64 27.72
C PHE A 685 -38.76 10.50 26.47
N VAL A 686 -37.95 11.57 26.51
CA VAL A 686 -37.83 12.58 25.46
C VAL A 686 -36.35 12.83 25.19
N LEU A 687 -35.93 12.70 23.93
CA LEU A 687 -34.59 13.07 23.48
C LEU A 687 -34.60 14.52 23.01
N SER A 688 -33.66 15.33 23.51
CA SER A 688 -33.42 16.68 22.99
C SER A 688 -32.43 16.66 21.84
N PRO A 689 -32.44 17.67 20.94
CA PRO A 689 -31.45 17.81 19.84
C PRO A 689 -30.00 17.83 20.35
N ALA A 690 -29.74 18.48 21.47
CA ALA A 690 -28.41 18.52 22.07
C ALA A 690 -27.89 17.13 22.49
N VAL A 691 -28.78 16.34 23.16
CA VAL A 691 -28.44 14.94 23.50
C VAL A 691 -28.23 14.10 22.24
N GLY A 692 -29.05 14.31 21.21
CA GLY A 692 -28.88 13.67 19.92
C GLY A 692 -27.49 13.95 19.28
N ALA A 693 -27.07 15.22 19.33
CA ALA A 693 -25.75 15.62 18.81
C ALA A 693 -24.57 15.01 19.62
N ILE A 694 -24.72 14.90 20.95
CA ILE A 694 -23.72 14.24 21.82
C ILE A 694 -23.61 12.76 21.46
N LEU A 695 -24.73 12.05 21.32
CA LEU A 695 -24.75 10.63 20.95
C LEU A 695 -24.14 10.37 19.57
N MET A 696 -24.43 11.25 18.62
CA MET A 696 -23.85 11.20 17.28
C MET A 696 -22.32 11.39 17.33
N SER A 697 -21.82 12.38 18.07
CA SER A 697 -20.37 12.61 18.24
C SER A 697 -19.70 11.45 18.98
N ALA A 698 -20.34 10.87 19.97
CA ALA A 698 -19.86 9.66 20.65
C ALA A 698 -19.77 8.47 19.71
N SER A 699 -20.73 8.29 18.78
CA SER A 699 -20.67 7.26 17.74
C SER A 699 -19.44 7.41 16.85
N THR A 700 -19.10 8.64 16.46
CA THR A 700 -17.89 8.94 15.67
C THR A 700 -16.61 8.56 16.42
N ILE A 701 -16.55 8.85 17.73
CA ILE A 701 -15.41 8.45 18.58
C ILE A 701 -15.28 6.93 18.64
N VAL A 702 -16.37 6.19 18.79
CA VAL A 702 -16.36 4.72 18.82
C VAL A 702 -15.82 4.15 17.50
N VAL A 703 -16.27 4.67 16.35
CA VAL A 703 -15.80 4.29 15.03
C VAL A 703 -14.29 4.57 14.89
N ALA A 704 -13.83 5.74 15.30
CA ALA A 704 -12.42 6.11 15.25
C ALA A 704 -11.55 5.20 16.15
N LEU A 705 -11.99 4.94 17.39
CA LEU A 705 -11.27 4.04 18.30
C LEU A 705 -11.23 2.60 17.78
N ASN A 706 -12.31 2.10 17.16
CA ASN A 706 -12.34 0.78 16.56
C ASN A 706 -11.35 0.67 15.39
N ALA A 707 -11.23 1.70 14.55
CA ALA A 707 -10.24 1.76 13.48
C ALA A 707 -8.80 1.77 14.04
N GLN A 708 -8.53 2.53 15.12
CA GLN A 708 -7.21 2.58 15.76
C GLN A 708 -6.71 1.22 16.27
N LEU A 709 -7.60 0.26 16.53
CA LEU A 709 -7.21 -1.09 16.93
C LEU A 709 -6.41 -1.83 15.85
N LEU A 710 -6.50 -1.40 14.57
CA LEU A 710 -5.66 -1.92 13.49
C LEU A 710 -4.17 -1.69 13.73
N ARG A 711 -3.78 -0.65 14.46
CA ARG A 711 -2.38 -0.38 14.80
C ARG A 711 -1.74 -1.46 15.69
N ARG A 712 -2.55 -2.31 16.33
CA ARG A 712 -2.10 -3.40 17.22
C ARG A 712 -1.92 -4.74 16.52
N ILE A 713 -2.26 -4.83 15.24
CA ILE A 713 -2.12 -6.08 14.49
C ILE A 713 -0.64 -6.36 14.27
N ASP A 714 -0.25 -7.59 14.55
CA ASP A 714 1.09 -8.09 14.22
C ASP A 714 1.13 -8.47 12.74
N LEU A 715 2.04 -7.85 12.01
CA LEU A 715 2.27 -8.08 10.58
C LEU A 715 3.68 -8.63 10.32
N ASP A 716 4.39 -9.08 11.37
CA ASP A 716 5.69 -9.71 11.23
C ASP A 716 5.55 -11.03 10.43
N PRO A 717 6.14 -11.14 9.23
CA PRO A 717 6.00 -12.31 8.37
C PRO A 717 6.47 -13.60 9.04
N ALA A 718 7.54 -13.53 9.83
CA ALA A 718 8.11 -14.69 10.53
C ALA A 718 7.17 -15.22 11.61
N ARG A 719 6.53 -14.32 12.37
CA ARG A 719 5.55 -14.70 13.40
C ARG A 719 4.28 -15.27 12.79
N LEU A 720 3.79 -14.65 11.70
CA LEU A 720 2.60 -15.13 11.00
C LEU A 720 2.79 -16.52 10.41
N ALA A 721 4.00 -16.85 9.95
CA ALA A 721 4.36 -18.16 9.46
C ALA A 721 4.62 -19.18 10.58
N SER A 722 5.01 -18.75 11.79
CA SER A 722 5.31 -19.63 12.94
C SER A 722 4.12 -19.88 13.85
N THR A 723 2.94 -19.29 13.62
CA THR A 723 1.75 -19.47 14.45
C THR A 723 1.17 -20.87 14.22
N GLU A 724 1.96 -21.90 14.54
CA GLU A 724 1.44 -23.25 14.80
C GLU A 724 0.63 -23.23 16.10
N SER A 725 -0.66 -23.57 15.96
CA SER A 725 -1.49 -24.17 17.03
C SER A 725 -1.46 -23.51 18.42
N LYS A 726 -2.09 -22.34 18.55
CA LYS A 726 -2.68 -21.96 19.85
C LYS A 726 -4.03 -22.66 20.12
N GLU A 727 -4.55 -23.47 19.19
CA GLU A 727 -5.85 -24.14 19.37
C GLU A 727 -5.78 -25.56 19.91
N GLU A 728 -4.61 -26.21 20.01
CA GLU A 728 -4.50 -27.61 20.51
C GLU A 728 -4.17 -27.77 22.00
N HIS A 729 -4.02 -26.69 22.78
CA HIS A 729 -3.67 -26.80 24.21
C HIS A 729 -4.76 -26.31 25.17
N THR A 730 -6.05 -26.48 24.84
CA THR A 730 -7.16 -26.37 25.78
C THR A 730 -7.99 -27.65 25.87
N THR A 731 -7.33 -28.79 26.02
CA THR A 731 -7.95 -29.97 26.61
C THR A 731 -7.57 -29.99 28.09
N PRO A 732 -8.51 -29.77 29.01
CA PRO A 732 -8.19 -29.95 30.43
C PRO A 732 -7.97 -31.43 30.70
N THR A 733 -6.75 -31.74 31.13
CA THR A 733 -6.41 -33.07 31.67
C THR A 733 -7.41 -33.39 32.80
N PRO A 734 -8.12 -34.55 32.76
CA PRO A 734 -8.99 -34.91 33.85
C PRO A 734 -8.14 -35.17 35.11
N ALA A 735 -8.50 -34.48 36.20
CA ALA A 735 -7.90 -34.66 37.50
C ALA A 735 -7.99 -36.13 37.92
N SER A 736 -6.84 -36.74 38.09
CA SER A 736 -6.69 -38.06 38.73
C SER A 736 -7.18 -37.93 40.19
N THR A 737 -8.34 -38.50 40.47
CA THR A 737 -8.80 -38.79 41.82
C THR A 737 -7.92 -39.87 42.41
N ALA A 738 -6.93 -39.49 43.23
CA ALA A 738 -6.26 -40.45 44.11
C ALA A 738 -7.15 -40.66 45.36
N VAL A 739 -7.64 -41.86 45.48
CA VAL A 739 -8.22 -42.41 46.69
C VAL A 739 -7.08 -42.68 47.69
N HIS A 740 -7.12 -42.04 48.85
CA HIS A 740 -6.80 -42.64 50.15
C HIS A 740 -7.48 -41.79 51.24
#